data_0e64188d2e829a85a606cbf09f0d29c7
#
_entry.id   0e64188d2e829a85a606cbf09f0d29c7
#
_cell.length_a   1.000
_cell.length_b   1.000
_cell.length_c   1.000
_cell.angle_alpha   90.00
_cell.angle_beta   90.00
_cell.angle_gamma   90.00
#
_symmetry.space_group_name_H-M   'P 1'
#
loop_
_entity.id
_entity.type
_entity.pdbx_description
1 polymer ?
#
loop_
_entity_poly.entity_id
_entity_poly.type
_entity_poly.pdbx_seq_one_letter_code
_entity_poly.pdbx_strand_id
1 'polypeptide(L)'
;MHYRCNQLLRWLLALQLCIGLAVAAELPANGDIQTTSIAQIQQASTTLDKVRQSLDDADTSETLQALSEKALQSKRDADNAVTALEPLLKQIDARIAQLGPVAEGSEESPELSLQRKDLAQQHSELDSALKRGKLLSVEAKQTTDSIEKIRTQQFNAQIARKVASPLSPSLWKQFAEHLPTDLQRIAALTRQGRTSFNAAIAEHGWSATLTGIALALFVMFPLRIGLRYAGRKFAASDHAPNGRLRRTGLAVWMLVVGTALPGLASLVFIESLRSIDAIAPRLQTVADAWIQSSFVAAFFLSVSASLLVPKRPTWRLLNIDDIAAPALTRFAWGAAGLTWFSMMLNAVDIAARTSAVSSVALDGLIALIYAVLIMSVLMVINKQRKRQQQAEREKAAHHGDDYRPAATSRWLMLAWLGGHLTVLAALIAALIGYLNFSVFAATQMVWITVVVLATSLLMKFADDLFTWLCSSDSRIGQGFAAGTGLKQSRLEQVGVLLSAFTRVCLLLLGLMALIAPFGNSSSLIVLADTLTNGLPVGDSFLRPMTILRGLLVLVAGLTLFGALQHWLVETFLPKTELDIGARNSISTVARYTGILLSGLWTLAALGIGFEKVALLASALSVGIGFGLQAITQNFVSGLILLAERPVKLGDRVRIGDQVGDIRRISVRATEIQTDDKSTVIVPNSEFITKSVQNLTMDGALGRISIAFSVPLNTDIVKLREVLLGLYAEHEAVLSTPAPSMYVDSINGSVVNITSFGHVSSSRNVYSTRSDLLFGLLQRCAEQKIALVSATDIHLIQDPQARAPASDAEAPASAV
;
A
#
# COMPACT_ATOMS: atom_id res chain seq x y z
N MET A 1 -27.38 15.32 -21.13
CA MET A 1 -26.78 14.18 -20.44
C MET A 1 -26.12 13.16 -21.40
N HIS A 2 -26.70 12.84 -22.54
CA HIS A 2 -26.12 11.95 -23.57
C HIS A 2 -24.76 12.40 -24.16
N TYR A 3 -24.49 13.69 -24.25
CA TYR A 3 -23.27 14.20 -24.88
C TYR A 3 -22.01 14.02 -23.99
N ARG A 4 -22.15 14.08 -22.66
CA ARG A 4 -21.05 13.85 -21.72
C ARG A 4 -20.71 12.38 -21.51
N CYS A 5 -21.69 11.49 -21.63
CA CYS A 5 -21.47 10.05 -21.55
C CYS A 5 -20.70 9.53 -22.78
N ASN A 6 -20.98 10.10 -23.97
CA ASN A 6 -20.26 9.75 -25.20
C ASN A 6 -18.81 10.27 -25.24
N GLN A 7 -18.54 11.40 -24.57
CA GLN A 7 -17.14 11.88 -24.42
C GLN A 7 -16.35 11.01 -23.45
N LEU A 8 -16.92 10.61 -22.32
CA LEU A 8 -16.27 9.71 -21.35
C LEU A 8 -16.01 8.33 -21.96
N LEU A 9 -16.96 7.80 -22.76
CA LEU A 9 -16.78 6.53 -23.48
C LEU A 9 -15.66 6.62 -24.54
N ARG A 10 -15.54 7.76 -25.24
CA ARG A 10 -14.45 8.01 -26.20
C ARG A 10 -13.10 8.17 -25.51
N TRP A 11 -13.04 8.81 -24.33
CA TRP A 11 -11.82 8.90 -23.53
C TRP A 11 -11.41 7.57 -22.93
N LEU A 12 -12.38 6.75 -22.48
CA LEU A 12 -12.12 5.38 -21.99
C LEU A 12 -11.68 4.44 -23.12
N LEU A 13 -12.29 4.56 -24.31
CA LEU A 13 -11.86 3.81 -25.51
C LEU A 13 -10.50 4.28 -26.02
N ALA A 14 -10.20 5.57 -25.98
CA ALA A 14 -8.88 6.11 -26.32
C ALA A 14 -7.82 5.69 -25.30
N LEU A 15 -8.16 5.65 -24.01
CA LEU A 15 -7.27 5.16 -22.94
C LEU A 15 -7.04 3.64 -23.05
N GLN A 16 -8.07 2.86 -23.37
CA GLN A 16 -7.93 1.42 -23.67
C GLN A 16 -7.13 1.18 -24.96
N LEU A 17 -7.30 2.01 -25.97
CA LEU A 17 -6.49 1.91 -27.20
C LEU A 17 -5.03 2.29 -26.94
N CYS A 18 -4.76 3.31 -26.11
CA CYS A 18 -3.40 3.67 -25.71
C CYS A 18 -2.76 2.60 -24.81
N ILE A 19 -3.53 1.97 -23.92
CA ILE A 19 -3.04 0.85 -23.08
C ILE A 19 -2.90 -0.42 -23.95
N GLY A 20 -3.80 -0.65 -24.90
CA GLY A 20 -3.73 -1.77 -25.84
C GLY A 20 -2.60 -1.62 -26.86
N LEU A 21 -2.30 -0.41 -27.34
CA LEU A 21 -1.16 -0.14 -28.22
C LEU A 21 0.19 -0.18 -27.50
N ALA A 22 0.24 0.10 -26.19
CA ALA A 22 1.44 -0.11 -25.38
C ALA A 22 1.72 -1.59 -25.04
N VAL A 23 0.72 -2.47 -25.21
CA VAL A 23 0.84 -3.93 -25.02
C VAL A 23 1.03 -4.68 -26.34
N ALA A 24 0.75 -4.03 -27.49
CA ALA A 24 0.96 -4.58 -28.84
C ALA A 24 2.34 -4.21 -29.44
N ALA A 25 3.33 -3.85 -28.62
CA ALA A 25 4.72 -4.06 -29.02
C ALA A 25 4.89 -5.58 -29.14
N GLU A 26 5.15 -6.06 -30.35
CA GLU A 26 5.43 -7.46 -30.68
C GLU A 26 6.28 -8.07 -29.57
N LEU A 27 5.70 -9.04 -28.85
CA LEU A 27 6.49 -9.88 -27.94
C LEU A 27 7.52 -10.57 -28.84
N PRO A 28 8.83 -10.31 -28.66
CA PRO A 28 9.86 -11.00 -29.44
C PRO A 28 9.65 -12.51 -29.27
N ALA A 29 9.83 -13.26 -30.34
CA ALA A 29 9.69 -14.70 -30.30
C ALA A 29 10.59 -15.25 -29.18
N ASN A 30 10.16 -16.28 -28.45
CA ASN A 30 10.90 -16.83 -27.30
C ASN A 30 12.38 -17.12 -27.62
N GLY A 31 12.72 -17.47 -28.87
CA GLY A 31 14.08 -17.66 -29.35
C GLY A 31 14.91 -16.36 -29.38
N ASP A 32 14.32 -15.22 -29.70
CA ASP A 32 15.02 -13.93 -29.70
C ASP A 32 15.31 -13.44 -28.29
N ILE A 33 14.41 -13.72 -27.33
CA ILE A 33 14.63 -13.38 -25.91
C ILE A 33 15.79 -14.20 -25.33
N GLN A 34 15.85 -15.48 -25.64
CA GLN A 34 16.91 -16.37 -25.15
C GLN A 34 18.29 -15.92 -25.68
N THR A 35 18.42 -15.73 -27.00
CA THR A 35 19.69 -15.34 -27.64
C THR A 35 20.15 -13.96 -27.16
N THR A 36 19.23 -13.00 -27.07
CA THR A 36 19.52 -11.63 -26.59
C THR A 36 19.97 -11.65 -25.12
N SER A 37 19.28 -12.40 -24.26
CA SER A 37 19.63 -12.47 -22.82
C SER A 37 20.96 -13.17 -22.58
N ILE A 38 21.29 -14.23 -23.34
CA ILE A 38 22.60 -14.89 -23.27
C ILE A 38 23.71 -13.94 -23.75
N ALA A 39 23.47 -13.18 -24.84
CA ALA A 39 24.43 -12.20 -25.35
C ALA A 39 24.64 -11.04 -24.31
N GLN A 40 23.59 -10.59 -23.62
CA GLN A 40 23.67 -9.60 -22.55
C GLN A 40 24.53 -10.09 -21.39
N ILE A 41 24.36 -11.34 -20.93
CA ILE A 41 25.19 -11.94 -19.88
C ILE A 41 26.66 -11.96 -20.31
N GLN A 42 26.93 -12.31 -21.55
CA GLN A 42 28.28 -12.39 -22.09
C GLN A 42 28.94 -11.02 -22.20
N GLN A 43 28.20 -10.00 -22.68
CA GLN A 43 28.65 -8.62 -22.73
C GLN A 43 28.89 -8.04 -21.33
N ALA A 44 28.00 -8.30 -20.38
CA ALA A 44 28.16 -7.88 -18.99
C ALA A 44 29.37 -8.52 -18.31
N SER A 45 29.66 -9.79 -18.61
CA SER A 45 30.87 -10.47 -18.13
C SER A 45 32.13 -9.82 -18.66
N THR A 46 32.22 -9.59 -19.98
CA THR A 46 33.40 -8.94 -20.58
C THR A 46 33.61 -7.52 -20.07
N THR A 47 32.52 -6.81 -19.78
CA THR A 47 32.59 -5.46 -19.19
C THR A 47 33.10 -5.51 -17.75
N LEU A 48 32.63 -6.46 -16.94
CA LEU A 48 33.07 -6.64 -15.56
C LEU A 48 34.54 -7.05 -15.46
N ASP A 49 35.01 -7.92 -16.36
CA ASP A 49 36.43 -8.31 -16.44
C ASP A 49 37.32 -7.11 -16.76
N LYS A 50 36.91 -6.24 -17.70
CA LYS A 50 37.60 -4.98 -17.98
C LYS A 50 37.64 -4.05 -16.76
N VAL A 51 36.54 -3.97 -16.02
CA VAL A 51 36.48 -3.18 -14.78
C VAL A 51 37.48 -3.70 -13.76
N ARG A 52 37.58 -5.03 -13.58
CA ARG A 52 38.52 -5.66 -12.66
C ARG A 52 39.97 -5.37 -13.05
N GLN A 53 40.30 -5.51 -14.33
CA GLN A 53 41.64 -5.23 -14.82
C GLN A 53 42.03 -3.76 -14.67
N SER A 54 41.06 -2.84 -14.84
CA SER A 54 41.31 -1.40 -14.72
C SER A 54 41.30 -0.91 -13.27
N LEU A 55 40.90 -1.75 -12.30
CA LEU A 55 40.78 -1.34 -10.91
C LEU A 55 42.14 -1.12 -10.24
N ASP A 56 43.15 -1.92 -10.61
CA ASP A 56 44.49 -1.81 -10.07
C ASP A 56 45.21 -0.53 -10.52
N ASP A 57 44.83 0.03 -11.68
CA ASP A 57 45.38 1.27 -12.26
C ASP A 57 44.55 2.51 -11.89
N ALA A 58 43.48 2.35 -11.10
CA ALA A 58 42.53 3.43 -10.80
C ALA A 58 42.95 4.26 -9.58
N ASP A 59 43.76 5.29 -9.81
CA ASP A 59 44.28 6.16 -8.75
C ASP A 59 43.37 7.35 -8.39
N THR A 60 42.37 7.67 -9.22
CA THR A 60 41.51 8.82 -9.00
C THR A 60 40.08 8.44 -8.62
N SER A 61 39.43 9.29 -7.79
CA SER A 61 38.01 9.09 -7.40
C SER A 61 37.08 9.07 -8.60
N GLU A 62 37.39 9.79 -9.67
CA GLU A 62 36.59 9.85 -10.91
C GLU A 62 36.68 8.53 -11.70
N THR A 63 37.92 8.00 -11.83
CA THR A 63 38.12 6.68 -12.49
C THR A 63 37.40 5.57 -11.71
N LEU A 64 37.51 5.56 -10.39
CA LEU A 64 36.81 4.60 -9.53
C LEU A 64 35.28 4.74 -9.64
N GLN A 65 34.78 5.98 -9.78
CA GLN A 65 33.35 6.20 -10.00
C GLN A 65 32.89 5.64 -11.36
N ALA A 66 33.62 5.92 -12.42
CA ALA A 66 33.31 5.40 -13.75
C ALA A 66 33.36 3.84 -13.79
N LEU A 67 34.29 3.24 -13.06
CA LEU A 67 34.37 1.78 -12.90
C LEU A 67 33.19 1.24 -12.09
N SER A 68 32.80 1.92 -11.02
CA SER A 68 31.61 1.54 -10.23
C SER A 68 30.33 1.59 -11.06
N GLU A 69 30.16 2.64 -11.90
CA GLU A 69 29.01 2.76 -12.82
C GLU A 69 28.97 1.62 -13.83
N LYS A 70 30.12 1.24 -14.42
CA LYS A 70 30.21 0.10 -15.34
C LYS A 70 29.94 -1.24 -14.64
N ALA A 71 30.45 -1.45 -13.43
CA ALA A 71 30.16 -2.65 -12.65
C ALA A 71 28.66 -2.75 -12.30
N LEU A 72 28.04 -1.64 -11.92
CA LEU A 72 26.61 -1.56 -11.65
C LEU A 72 25.76 -1.78 -12.91
N GLN A 73 26.23 -1.29 -14.07
CA GLN A 73 25.59 -1.57 -15.35
C GLN A 73 25.65 -3.06 -15.69
N SER A 74 26.83 -3.69 -15.53
CA SER A 74 26.97 -5.14 -15.74
C SER A 74 26.06 -5.95 -14.83
N LYS A 75 25.89 -5.53 -13.57
CA LYS A 75 24.93 -6.12 -12.64
C LYS A 75 23.50 -6.02 -13.16
N ARG A 76 23.08 -4.84 -13.61
CA ARG A 76 21.71 -4.62 -14.14
C ARG A 76 21.44 -5.47 -15.37
N ASP A 77 22.38 -5.54 -16.28
CA ASP A 77 22.27 -6.32 -17.50
C ASP A 77 22.15 -7.83 -17.19
N ALA A 78 22.93 -8.31 -16.20
CA ALA A 78 22.82 -9.67 -15.69
C ALA A 78 21.46 -9.93 -15.01
N ASP A 79 20.98 -9.04 -14.14
CA ASP A 79 19.71 -9.18 -13.44
C ASP A 79 18.52 -9.15 -14.41
N ASN A 80 18.56 -8.28 -15.42
CA ASN A 80 17.54 -8.21 -16.48
C ASN A 80 17.49 -9.50 -17.29
N ALA A 81 18.66 -10.02 -17.70
CA ALA A 81 18.75 -11.27 -18.44
C ALA A 81 18.26 -12.46 -17.59
N VAL A 82 18.61 -12.55 -16.32
CA VAL A 82 18.09 -13.56 -15.37
C VAL A 82 16.57 -13.48 -15.27
N THR A 83 16.01 -12.28 -15.12
CA THR A 83 14.56 -12.06 -15.01
C THR A 83 13.82 -12.47 -16.28
N ALA A 84 14.45 -12.31 -17.47
CA ALA A 84 13.88 -12.71 -18.75
C ALA A 84 13.98 -14.24 -18.99
N LEU A 85 15.05 -14.89 -18.52
CA LEU A 85 15.29 -16.33 -18.72
C LEU A 85 14.49 -17.21 -17.72
N GLU A 86 14.22 -16.72 -16.50
CA GLU A 86 13.54 -17.52 -15.46
C GLU A 86 12.15 -18.03 -15.86
N PRO A 87 11.26 -17.23 -16.51
CA PRO A 87 9.97 -17.74 -17.00
C PRO A 87 10.12 -18.75 -18.14
N LEU A 88 11.14 -18.60 -19.01
CA LEU A 88 11.40 -19.53 -20.09
C LEU A 88 11.82 -20.90 -19.55
N LEU A 89 12.69 -20.94 -18.54
CA LEU A 89 13.08 -22.18 -17.88
C LEU A 89 11.87 -22.89 -17.26
N LYS A 90 11.02 -22.16 -16.55
CA LYS A 90 9.77 -22.71 -15.96
C LYS A 90 8.82 -23.25 -17.03
N GLN A 91 8.77 -22.62 -18.20
CA GLN A 91 7.96 -23.12 -19.32
C GLN A 91 8.51 -24.44 -19.88
N ILE A 92 9.82 -24.58 -19.99
CA ILE A 92 10.45 -25.83 -20.42
C ILE A 92 10.25 -26.91 -19.37
N ASP A 93 10.43 -26.61 -18.09
CA ASP A 93 10.14 -27.53 -16.99
C ASP A 93 8.72 -28.08 -17.04
N ALA A 94 7.73 -27.19 -17.28
CA ALA A 94 6.33 -27.59 -17.42
C ALA A 94 6.12 -28.52 -18.64
N ARG A 95 6.80 -28.28 -19.77
CA ARG A 95 6.75 -29.15 -20.96
C ARG A 95 7.40 -30.51 -20.69
N ILE A 96 8.54 -30.54 -20.03
CA ILE A 96 9.20 -31.80 -19.63
C ILE A 96 8.29 -32.60 -18.70
N ALA A 97 7.66 -31.94 -17.73
CA ALA A 97 6.71 -32.58 -16.82
C ALA A 97 5.48 -33.16 -17.52
N GLN A 98 5.01 -32.51 -18.61
CA GLN A 98 3.89 -33.02 -19.44
C GLN A 98 4.24 -34.29 -20.20
N LEU A 99 5.51 -34.52 -20.56
CA LEU A 99 5.95 -35.75 -21.22
C LEU A 99 6.01 -36.97 -20.26
N GLY A 100 5.89 -36.73 -18.96
CA GLY A 100 5.90 -37.78 -17.94
C GLY A 100 7.21 -38.58 -17.83
N PRO A 101 7.35 -39.45 -16.86
CA PRO A 101 8.51 -40.35 -16.75
C PRO A 101 8.46 -41.42 -17.86
N VAL A 102 9.64 -41.85 -18.31
CA VAL A 102 9.76 -42.98 -19.25
C VAL A 102 9.27 -44.23 -18.54
N ALA A 103 8.24 -44.90 -19.10
CA ALA A 103 7.76 -46.15 -18.52
C ALA A 103 8.81 -47.23 -18.66
N GLU A 104 9.22 -47.86 -17.57
CA GLU A 104 10.18 -48.98 -17.60
C GLU A 104 9.65 -50.13 -18.47
N GLY A 105 10.35 -50.43 -19.57
CA GLY A 105 10.05 -51.55 -20.47
C GLY A 105 9.25 -51.24 -21.71
N SER A 106 8.91 -49.96 -22.02
CA SER A 106 8.28 -49.60 -23.31
C SER A 106 9.31 -48.91 -24.22
N GLU A 107 9.40 -49.32 -25.49
CA GLU A 107 10.13 -48.57 -26.52
C GLU A 107 9.45 -47.26 -26.79
N GLU A 108 10.05 -46.12 -26.37
CA GLU A 108 9.54 -44.77 -26.65
C GLU A 108 9.60 -44.52 -28.16
N SER A 109 8.57 -43.88 -28.71
CA SER A 109 8.60 -43.55 -30.13
C SER A 109 9.80 -42.64 -30.47
N PRO A 110 10.46 -42.81 -31.64
CA PRO A 110 11.63 -42.02 -32.02
C PRO A 110 11.37 -40.49 -31.98
N GLU A 111 10.15 -40.06 -32.22
CA GLU A 111 9.74 -38.63 -32.19
C GLU A 111 9.72 -38.09 -30.75
N LEU A 112 9.18 -38.85 -29.82
CA LEU A 112 9.12 -38.45 -28.40
C LEU A 112 10.52 -38.41 -27.77
N SER A 113 11.38 -39.35 -28.12
CA SER A 113 12.78 -39.39 -27.65
C SER A 113 13.58 -38.20 -28.16
N LEU A 114 13.41 -37.81 -29.42
CA LEU A 114 14.02 -36.62 -30.03
C LEU A 114 13.50 -35.33 -29.34
N GLN A 115 12.19 -35.22 -29.12
CA GLN A 115 11.58 -34.06 -28.45
C GLN A 115 12.06 -33.90 -26.99
N ARG A 116 12.17 -35.02 -26.26
CA ARG A 116 12.72 -35.03 -24.90
C ARG A 116 14.17 -34.61 -24.86
N LYS A 117 14.99 -35.09 -25.82
CA LYS A 117 16.40 -34.71 -25.94
C LYS A 117 16.58 -33.23 -26.25
N ASP A 118 15.78 -32.68 -27.16
CA ASP A 118 15.80 -31.26 -27.49
C ASP A 118 15.39 -30.38 -26.30
N LEU A 119 14.31 -30.73 -25.60
CA LEU A 119 13.88 -30.02 -24.38
C LEU A 119 14.90 -30.11 -23.26
N ALA A 120 15.56 -31.27 -23.09
CA ALA A 120 16.62 -31.43 -22.10
C ALA A 120 17.86 -30.58 -22.44
N GLN A 121 18.22 -30.47 -23.71
CA GLN A 121 19.29 -29.59 -24.18
C GLN A 121 18.94 -28.11 -23.92
N GLN A 122 17.74 -27.66 -24.33
CA GLN A 122 17.27 -26.30 -24.10
C GLN A 122 17.22 -25.97 -22.59
N HIS A 123 16.74 -26.91 -21.76
CA HIS A 123 16.76 -26.76 -20.28
C HIS A 123 18.19 -26.57 -19.77
N SER A 124 19.15 -27.41 -20.19
CA SER A 124 20.53 -27.33 -19.77
C SER A 124 21.20 -26.01 -20.18
N GLU A 125 20.95 -25.53 -21.39
CA GLU A 125 21.46 -24.25 -21.90
C GLU A 125 20.91 -23.07 -21.08
N LEU A 126 19.59 -23.03 -20.86
CA LEU A 126 18.93 -21.96 -20.08
C LEU A 126 19.33 -21.99 -18.61
N ASP A 127 19.38 -23.16 -17.97
CA ASP A 127 19.80 -23.31 -16.59
C ASP A 127 21.26 -22.86 -16.40
N SER A 128 22.15 -23.25 -17.34
CA SER A 128 23.54 -22.81 -17.30
C SER A 128 23.70 -21.30 -17.53
N ALA A 129 22.91 -20.70 -18.41
CA ALA A 129 22.89 -19.26 -18.65
C ALA A 129 22.34 -18.51 -17.42
N LEU A 130 21.27 -19.00 -16.81
CA LEU A 130 20.66 -18.43 -15.62
C LEU A 130 21.60 -18.47 -14.42
N LYS A 131 22.29 -19.59 -14.20
CA LYS A 131 23.31 -19.73 -13.15
C LYS A 131 24.49 -18.78 -13.38
N ARG A 132 24.97 -18.67 -14.63
CA ARG A 132 26.00 -17.69 -15.00
C ARG A 132 25.55 -16.25 -14.76
N GLY A 133 24.33 -15.89 -15.16
CA GLY A 133 23.76 -14.57 -14.91
C GLY A 133 23.66 -14.25 -13.42
N LYS A 134 23.17 -15.18 -12.59
CA LYS A 134 23.11 -15.01 -11.13
C LYS A 134 24.50 -14.84 -10.51
N LEU A 135 25.47 -15.66 -10.92
CA LEU A 135 26.85 -15.54 -10.45
C LEU A 135 27.45 -14.18 -10.84
N LEU A 136 27.27 -13.77 -12.09
CA LEU A 136 27.77 -12.49 -12.59
C LEU A 136 27.15 -11.29 -11.84
N SER A 137 25.88 -11.34 -11.51
CA SER A 137 25.22 -10.32 -10.69
C SER A 137 25.85 -10.21 -9.30
N VAL A 138 26.16 -11.34 -8.66
CA VAL A 138 26.85 -11.38 -7.36
C VAL A 138 28.27 -10.84 -7.47
N GLU A 139 29.02 -11.27 -8.49
CA GLU A 139 30.38 -10.79 -8.74
C GLU A 139 30.44 -9.29 -9.05
N ALA A 140 29.50 -8.79 -9.85
CA ALA A 140 29.40 -7.37 -10.15
C ALA A 140 29.09 -6.57 -8.89
N LYS A 141 28.23 -7.08 -8.02
CA LYS A 141 27.96 -6.47 -6.71
C LYS A 141 29.22 -6.44 -5.83
N GLN A 142 29.92 -7.55 -5.69
CA GLN A 142 31.16 -7.62 -4.91
C GLN A 142 32.22 -6.66 -5.45
N THR A 143 32.35 -6.54 -6.79
CA THR A 143 33.26 -5.59 -7.43
C THR A 143 32.87 -4.16 -7.12
N THR A 144 31.56 -3.83 -7.17
CA THR A 144 31.06 -2.50 -6.80
C THR A 144 31.35 -2.19 -5.33
N ASP A 145 31.05 -3.12 -4.42
CA ASP A 145 31.32 -2.97 -2.97
C ASP A 145 32.83 -2.79 -2.69
N SER A 146 33.68 -3.49 -3.44
CA SER A 146 35.15 -3.35 -3.33
C SER A 146 35.62 -1.96 -3.80
N ILE A 147 35.08 -1.47 -4.93
CA ILE A 147 35.37 -0.13 -5.44
C ILE A 147 34.93 0.93 -4.42
N GLU A 148 33.76 0.79 -3.85
CA GLU A 148 33.26 1.72 -2.83
C GLU A 148 34.11 1.71 -1.56
N LYS A 149 34.59 0.54 -1.15
CA LYS A 149 35.51 0.42 -0.02
C LYS A 149 36.84 1.17 -0.30
N ILE A 150 37.40 0.98 -1.49
CA ILE A 150 38.61 1.70 -1.91
C ILE A 150 38.36 3.22 -1.91
N ARG A 151 37.24 3.68 -2.49
CA ARG A 151 36.86 5.11 -2.49
C ARG A 151 36.70 5.67 -1.09
N THR A 152 36.04 4.94 -0.21
CA THR A 152 35.86 5.37 1.19
C THR A 152 37.20 5.43 1.92
N GLN A 153 38.11 4.49 1.68
CA GLN A 153 39.45 4.53 2.23
C GLN A 153 40.25 5.72 1.69
N GLN A 154 40.23 5.97 0.38
CA GLN A 154 40.86 7.13 -0.23
C GLN A 154 40.28 8.45 0.30
N PHE A 155 38.97 8.56 0.41
CA PHE A 155 38.27 9.69 0.98
C PHE A 155 38.69 9.98 2.43
N ASN A 156 38.70 8.92 3.27
CA ASN A 156 39.13 9.05 4.66
C ASN A 156 40.61 9.44 4.75
N ALA A 157 41.47 8.87 3.91
CA ALA A 157 42.88 9.21 3.84
C ALA A 157 43.12 10.66 3.39
N GLN A 158 42.34 11.13 2.41
CA GLN A 158 42.38 12.52 1.95
C GLN A 158 41.94 13.50 3.04
N ILE A 159 40.83 13.20 3.72
CA ILE A 159 40.32 14.05 4.83
C ILE A 159 41.30 14.06 6.01
N ALA A 160 41.87 12.91 6.36
CA ALA A 160 42.82 12.75 7.45
C ALA A 160 44.24 13.19 7.10
N ARG A 161 44.49 13.63 5.85
CA ARG A 161 45.81 14.07 5.42
C ARG A 161 46.21 15.33 6.16
N LYS A 162 47.28 15.26 6.95
CA LYS A 162 47.86 16.39 7.65
C LYS A 162 48.82 17.14 6.71
N VAL A 163 48.63 18.44 6.60
CA VAL A 163 49.47 19.38 5.82
C VAL A 163 49.95 20.51 6.69
N ALA A 164 50.83 21.37 6.17
CA ALA A 164 51.28 22.53 6.91
C ALA A 164 50.11 23.44 7.30
N SER A 165 50.12 23.93 8.54
CA SER A 165 49.09 24.84 9.02
C SER A 165 49.03 26.12 8.20
N PRO A 166 47.86 26.73 7.92
CA PRO A 166 47.76 28.04 7.28
C PRO A 166 48.42 29.15 8.07
N LEU A 167 48.70 28.96 9.34
CA LEU A 167 49.43 29.90 10.17
C LEU A 167 50.95 29.75 10.04
N SER A 168 51.39 28.66 9.43
CA SER A 168 52.82 28.41 9.25
C SER A 168 53.41 29.31 8.13
N PRO A 169 54.42 30.14 8.42
CA PRO A 169 55.06 30.93 7.38
C PRO A 169 55.70 30.08 6.28
N SER A 170 56.07 28.84 6.57
CA SER A 170 56.65 27.90 5.63
C SER A 170 55.67 27.51 4.51
N LEU A 171 54.38 27.39 4.80
CA LEU A 171 53.36 27.11 3.77
C LEU A 171 53.30 28.24 2.74
N TRP A 172 53.22 29.47 3.21
CA TRP A 172 53.11 30.63 2.33
C TRP A 172 54.41 30.92 1.55
N LYS A 173 55.56 30.60 2.13
CA LYS A 173 56.82 30.66 1.40
C LYS A 173 56.88 29.65 0.27
N GLN A 174 56.52 28.38 0.55
CA GLN A 174 56.46 27.34 -0.48
C GLN A 174 55.40 27.67 -1.54
N PHE A 175 54.25 28.19 -1.13
CA PHE A 175 53.23 28.67 -2.06
C PHE A 175 53.75 29.73 -3.01
N ALA A 176 54.45 30.73 -2.49
CA ALA A 176 55.03 31.80 -3.29
C ALA A 176 56.12 31.28 -4.27
N GLU A 177 56.90 30.28 -3.87
CA GLU A 177 57.89 29.60 -4.71
C GLU A 177 57.26 28.80 -5.85
N HIS A 178 56.15 28.11 -5.60
CA HIS A 178 55.45 27.28 -6.62
C HIS A 178 54.46 28.07 -7.49
N LEU A 179 53.98 29.22 -7.05
CA LEU A 179 52.97 30.03 -7.72
C LEU A 179 53.36 30.39 -9.18
N PRO A 180 54.58 30.78 -9.53
CA PRO A 180 54.98 31.11 -10.91
C PRO A 180 54.83 29.89 -11.85
N THR A 181 55.20 28.69 -11.37
CA THR A 181 55.11 27.46 -12.16
C THR A 181 53.66 27.00 -12.35
N ASP A 182 52.80 27.13 -11.32
CA ASP A 182 51.40 26.80 -11.41
C ASP A 182 50.64 27.80 -12.29
N LEU A 183 50.97 29.08 -12.25
CA LEU A 183 50.45 30.08 -13.19
C LEU A 183 50.82 29.75 -14.64
N GLN A 184 52.06 29.26 -14.90
CA GLN A 184 52.46 28.82 -16.24
C GLN A 184 51.66 27.59 -16.71
N ARG A 185 51.34 26.63 -15.81
CA ARG A 185 50.52 25.48 -16.11
C ARG A 185 49.09 25.90 -16.45
N ILE A 186 48.50 26.80 -15.68
CA ILE A 186 47.17 27.37 -15.95
C ILE A 186 47.19 28.14 -17.29
N ALA A 187 48.24 28.94 -17.56
CA ALA A 187 48.42 29.63 -18.83
C ALA A 187 48.60 28.65 -20.02
N ALA A 188 49.21 27.51 -19.82
CA ALA A 188 49.29 26.46 -20.83
C ALA A 188 47.89 25.83 -21.08
N LEU A 189 47.13 25.57 -20.04
CA LEU A 189 45.75 25.06 -20.14
C LEU A 189 44.86 26.06 -20.89
N THR A 190 44.93 27.35 -20.59
CA THR A 190 44.14 28.39 -21.29
C THR A 190 44.57 28.55 -22.75
N ARG A 191 45.90 28.44 -23.04
CA ARG A 191 46.40 28.42 -24.42
C ARG A 191 45.84 27.22 -25.21
N GLN A 192 45.87 26.03 -24.62
CA GLN A 192 45.27 24.82 -25.22
C GLN A 192 43.78 25.00 -25.49
N GLY A 193 43.02 25.52 -24.55
CA GLY A 193 41.62 25.84 -24.74
C GLY A 193 41.36 26.83 -25.87
N ARG A 194 42.17 27.90 -25.93
CA ARG A 194 42.11 28.89 -27.03
C ARG A 194 42.42 28.30 -28.39
N THR A 195 43.40 27.42 -28.48
CA THR A 195 43.76 26.75 -29.78
C THR A 195 42.63 25.82 -30.23
N SER A 196 42.04 24.98 -29.33
CA SER A 196 40.91 24.11 -29.66
C SER A 196 39.68 24.92 -30.06
N PHE A 197 39.36 25.99 -29.33
CA PHE A 197 38.24 26.87 -29.64
C PHE A 197 38.41 27.57 -31.00
N ASN A 198 39.61 28.10 -31.30
CA ASN A 198 39.88 28.73 -32.59
C ASN A 198 39.83 27.73 -33.76
N ALA A 199 40.30 26.51 -33.56
CA ALA A 199 40.24 25.43 -34.55
C ALA A 199 38.77 25.06 -34.85
N ALA A 200 37.97 24.88 -33.81
CA ALA A 200 36.54 24.59 -33.92
C ALA A 200 35.77 25.68 -34.69
N ILE A 201 36.07 26.95 -34.40
CA ILE A 201 35.45 28.06 -35.15
C ILE A 201 35.92 28.09 -36.62
N ALA A 202 37.21 27.78 -36.88
CA ALA A 202 37.69 27.72 -38.26
C ALA A 202 37.00 26.63 -39.08
N GLU A 203 36.66 25.54 -38.46
CA GLU A 203 35.99 24.41 -39.09
C GLU A 203 34.48 24.58 -39.21
N HIS A 204 33.78 24.97 -38.15
CA HIS A 204 32.33 25.03 -38.07
C HIS A 204 31.74 26.46 -38.18
N GLY A 205 32.57 27.46 -38.22
CA GLY A 205 32.18 28.88 -38.29
C GLY A 205 31.57 29.37 -36.94
N TRP A 206 31.29 30.68 -36.90
CA TRP A 206 30.73 31.32 -35.69
C TRP A 206 29.26 31.01 -35.47
N SER A 207 28.51 30.55 -36.50
CA SER A 207 27.08 30.39 -36.44
C SER A 207 26.64 29.37 -35.36
N ALA A 208 27.31 28.23 -35.27
CA ALA A 208 26.99 27.18 -34.28
C ALA A 208 27.26 27.65 -32.85
N THR A 209 28.39 28.33 -32.61
CA THR A 209 28.74 28.88 -31.29
C THR A 209 27.78 30.00 -30.87
N LEU A 210 27.43 30.91 -31.76
CA LEU A 210 26.50 32.01 -31.48
C LEU A 210 25.10 31.52 -31.20
N THR A 211 24.63 30.48 -31.93
CA THR A 211 23.32 29.89 -31.67
C THR A 211 23.27 29.21 -30.30
N GLY A 212 24.32 28.48 -29.91
CA GLY A 212 24.43 27.89 -28.57
C GLY A 212 24.43 28.93 -27.45
N ILE A 213 25.22 30.01 -27.61
CA ILE A 213 25.25 31.13 -26.66
C ILE A 213 23.89 31.84 -26.60
N ALA A 214 23.28 32.13 -27.75
CA ALA A 214 21.97 32.77 -27.79
C ALA A 214 20.90 31.91 -27.08
N LEU A 215 20.90 30.59 -27.32
CA LEU A 215 19.96 29.66 -26.68
C LEU A 215 20.20 29.60 -25.16
N ALA A 216 21.45 29.51 -24.71
CA ALA A 216 21.78 29.52 -23.30
C ALA A 216 21.34 30.82 -22.61
N LEU A 217 21.59 31.98 -23.25
CA LEU A 217 21.15 33.28 -22.76
C LEU A 217 19.62 33.40 -22.74
N PHE A 218 18.92 32.86 -23.76
CA PHE A 218 17.46 32.80 -23.80
C PHE A 218 16.90 31.99 -22.62
N VAL A 219 17.47 30.82 -22.32
CA VAL A 219 17.04 30.00 -21.17
C VAL A 219 17.36 30.73 -19.84
N MET A 220 18.55 31.36 -19.73
CA MET A 220 19.00 31.99 -18.50
C MET A 220 18.20 33.26 -18.14
N PHE A 221 17.82 34.08 -19.11
CA PHE A 221 17.19 35.37 -18.87
C PHE A 221 15.72 35.41 -19.32
N PRO A 222 15.33 35.45 -20.60
CA PRO A 222 13.94 35.62 -20.99
C PRO A 222 13.03 34.52 -20.48
N LEU A 223 13.41 33.26 -20.66
CA LEU A 223 12.59 32.13 -20.24
C LEU A 223 12.46 32.08 -18.71
N ARG A 224 13.55 32.28 -17.98
CA ARG A 224 13.54 32.31 -16.51
C ARG A 224 12.67 33.44 -15.98
N ILE A 225 12.81 34.65 -16.53
CA ILE A 225 12.03 35.82 -16.12
C ILE A 225 10.57 35.58 -16.44
N GLY A 226 10.26 35.07 -17.65
CA GLY A 226 8.90 34.77 -18.10
C GLY A 226 8.20 33.73 -17.21
N LEU A 227 8.89 32.60 -16.91
CA LEU A 227 8.30 31.56 -16.06
C LEU A 227 8.14 32.01 -14.60
N ARG A 228 9.07 32.81 -14.08
CA ARG A 228 8.91 33.43 -12.75
C ARG A 228 7.76 34.44 -12.72
N TYR A 229 7.58 35.23 -13.77
CA TYR A 229 6.47 36.15 -13.92
C TYR A 229 5.14 35.39 -14.02
N ALA A 230 5.08 34.36 -14.87
CA ALA A 230 3.90 33.50 -15.02
C ALA A 230 3.48 32.84 -13.70
N GLY A 231 4.42 32.28 -12.95
CA GLY A 231 4.13 31.73 -11.63
C GLY A 231 3.60 32.74 -10.63
N ARG A 232 4.16 33.95 -10.61
CA ARG A 232 3.65 35.05 -9.77
C ARG A 232 2.28 35.55 -10.21
N LYS A 233 2.04 35.68 -11.52
CA LYS A 233 0.75 36.08 -12.09
C LYS A 233 -0.31 35.03 -11.78
N PHE A 234 -0.01 33.74 -11.96
CA PHE A 234 -0.91 32.64 -11.57
C PHE A 234 -1.20 32.67 -10.07
N ALA A 235 -0.17 32.79 -9.23
CA ALA A 235 -0.37 32.88 -7.77
C ALA A 235 -1.17 34.12 -7.35
N ALA A 236 -1.23 35.19 -8.16
CA ALA A 236 -2.03 36.38 -7.90
C ALA A 236 -3.48 36.27 -8.44
N SER A 237 -3.78 35.31 -9.30
CA SER A 237 -5.08 35.14 -9.94
C SER A 237 -6.12 34.47 -9.02
N ASP A 238 -7.41 34.64 -9.32
CA ASP A 238 -8.52 33.98 -8.63
C ASP A 238 -8.61 32.48 -8.91
N HIS A 239 -7.90 32.00 -9.93
CA HIS A 239 -7.81 30.57 -10.27
C HIS A 239 -6.81 29.82 -9.39
N ALA A 240 -5.94 30.53 -8.67
CA ALA A 240 -5.00 29.93 -7.76
C ALA A 240 -5.70 29.41 -6.49
N PRO A 241 -5.29 28.24 -5.97
CA PRO A 241 -5.85 27.72 -4.72
C PRO A 241 -5.74 28.74 -3.59
N ASN A 242 -6.79 28.84 -2.80
CA ASN A 242 -6.81 29.74 -1.64
C ASN A 242 -5.96 29.15 -0.48
N GLY A 243 -5.47 30.01 0.42
CA GLY A 243 -4.82 29.61 1.65
C GLY A 243 -3.32 29.36 1.55
N ARG A 244 -2.84 28.33 2.26
CA ARG A 244 -1.39 28.04 2.41
C ARG A 244 -0.77 27.54 1.11
N LEU A 245 -1.49 26.70 0.34
CA LEU A 245 -0.99 26.12 -0.91
C LEU A 245 -0.53 27.19 -1.92
N ARG A 246 -1.17 28.34 -1.95
CA ARG A 246 -0.80 29.47 -2.81
C ARG A 246 0.63 29.95 -2.53
N ARG A 247 1.04 29.96 -1.25
CA ARG A 247 2.38 30.41 -0.84
C ARG A 247 3.42 29.32 -1.05
N THR A 248 3.14 28.09 -0.58
CA THR A 248 4.05 26.96 -0.71
C THR A 248 4.22 26.56 -2.17
N GLY A 249 3.16 26.57 -2.98
CA GLY A 249 3.21 26.30 -4.41
C GLY A 249 4.06 27.32 -5.18
N LEU A 250 3.90 28.62 -4.89
CA LEU A 250 4.76 29.64 -5.51
C LEU A 250 6.24 29.46 -5.08
N ALA A 251 6.48 29.11 -3.81
CA ALA A 251 7.84 28.91 -3.34
C ALA A 251 8.51 27.70 -4.03
N VAL A 252 7.79 26.59 -4.20
CA VAL A 252 8.29 25.41 -4.94
C VAL A 252 8.48 25.74 -6.42
N TRP A 253 7.55 26.45 -7.06
CA TRP A 253 7.72 26.91 -8.43
C TRP A 253 8.99 27.75 -8.60
N MET A 254 9.22 28.70 -7.68
CA MET A 254 10.41 29.54 -7.68
C MET A 254 11.68 28.73 -7.43
N LEU A 255 11.60 27.68 -6.61
CA LEU A 255 12.71 26.75 -6.38
C LEU A 255 13.04 25.99 -7.67
N VAL A 256 12.05 25.38 -8.29
CA VAL A 256 12.25 24.57 -9.52
C VAL A 256 12.77 25.44 -10.66
N VAL A 257 12.06 26.52 -11.00
CA VAL A 257 12.46 27.43 -12.08
C VAL A 257 13.82 28.09 -11.78
N GLY A 258 14.05 28.41 -10.53
CA GLY A 258 15.30 29.05 -10.11
C GLY A 258 16.51 28.15 -10.15
N THR A 259 16.35 26.83 -9.96
CA THR A 259 17.41 25.81 -10.00
C THR A 259 17.60 25.26 -11.40
N ALA A 260 16.50 24.81 -12.03
CA ALA A 260 16.56 24.11 -13.30
C ALA A 260 17.07 25.00 -14.46
N LEU A 261 16.57 26.24 -14.59
CA LEU A 261 16.90 27.04 -15.77
C LEU A 261 18.37 27.52 -15.81
N PRO A 262 19.01 28.00 -14.72
CA PRO A 262 20.45 28.31 -14.77
C PRO A 262 21.32 27.09 -15.03
N GLY A 263 20.95 25.92 -14.44
CA GLY A 263 21.65 24.66 -14.69
C GLY A 263 21.49 24.21 -16.14
N LEU A 264 20.28 24.27 -16.70
CA LEU A 264 20.01 23.95 -18.11
C LEU A 264 20.72 24.93 -19.06
N ALA A 265 20.77 26.23 -18.71
CA ALA A 265 21.51 27.20 -19.51
C ALA A 265 23.00 26.86 -19.55
N SER A 266 23.58 26.47 -18.41
CA SER A 266 24.98 26.04 -18.33
C SER A 266 25.20 24.75 -19.14
N LEU A 267 24.30 23.79 -19.05
CA LEU A 267 24.37 22.56 -19.84
C LEU A 267 24.28 22.83 -21.33
N VAL A 268 23.29 23.62 -21.79
CA VAL A 268 23.14 23.99 -23.19
C VAL A 268 24.41 24.73 -23.70
N PHE A 269 24.97 25.62 -22.90
CA PHE A 269 26.19 26.31 -23.25
C PHE A 269 27.37 25.37 -23.47
N ILE A 270 27.61 24.46 -22.48
CA ILE A 270 28.74 23.52 -22.56
C ILE A 270 28.53 22.47 -23.66
N GLU A 271 27.31 21.91 -23.79
CA GLU A 271 27.02 20.93 -24.84
C GLU A 271 27.11 21.55 -26.26
N SER A 272 26.75 22.82 -26.43
CA SER A 272 26.97 23.52 -27.70
C SER A 272 28.45 23.69 -28.05
N LEU A 273 29.32 23.84 -27.04
CA LEU A 273 30.76 23.87 -27.25
C LEU A 273 31.34 22.46 -27.51
N ARG A 274 30.78 21.42 -26.87
CA ARG A 274 31.18 20.03 -27.13
C ARG A 274 30.82 19.57 -28.54
N SER A 275 29.62 19.93 -29.00
CA SER A 275 29.10 19.48 -30.32
C SER A 275 29.96 19.95 -31.51
N ILE A 276 30.83 20.99 -31.30
CA ILE A 276 31.77 21.50 -32.30
C ILE A 276 33.22 21.20 -31.94
N ASP A 277 33.49 20.30 -30.99
CA ASP A 277 34.82 19.95 -30.49
C ASP A 277 35.67 21.15 -29.99
N ALA A 278 34.98 22.21 -29.53
CA ALA A 278 35.66 23.43 -29.03
C ALA A 278 36.35 23.25 -27.68
N ILE A 279 36.04 22.18 -26.95
CA ILE A 279 36.55 21.91 -25.61
C ILE A 279 37.71 20.89 -25.70
N ALA A 280 38.93 21.35 -25.36
CA ALA A 280 40.07 20.48 -25.28
C ALA A 280 39.86 19.31 -24.28
N PRO A 281 40.41 18.09 -24.49
CA PRO A 281 40.21 16.94 -23.61
C PRO A 281 40.50 17.21 -22.13
N ARG A 282 41.52 17.98 -21.80
CA ARG A 282 41.87 18.36 -20.41
C ARG A 282 40.88 19.36 -19.79
N LEU A 283 40.14 20.11 -20.60
CA LEU A 283 39.13 21.06 -20.14
C LEU A 283 37.77 20.41 -19.95
N GLN A 284 37.59 19.14 -20.28
CA GLN A 284 36.33 18.42 -20.07
C GLN A 284 35.93 18.41 -18.58
N THR A 285 36.88 18.15 -17.67
CA THR A 285 36.64 18.21 -16.22
C THR A 285 36.18 19.58 -15.74
N VAL A 286 36.77 20.65 -16.30
CA VAL A 286 36.35 22.04 -15.99
C VAL A 286 34.96 22.35 -16.54
N ALA A 287 34.62 21.83 -17.71
CA ALA A 287 33.31 21.99 -18.33
C ALA A 287 32.22 21.26 -17.53
N ASP A 288 32.50 20.04 -17.07
CA ASP A 288 31.58 19.27 -16.21
C ASP A 288 31.39 19.96 -14.86
N ALA A 289 32.48 20.45 -14.26
CA ALA A 289 32.41 21.21 -13.01
C ALA A 289 31.62 22.52 -13.18
N TRP A 290 31.69 23.19 -14.33
CA TRP A 290 30.86 24.35 -14.63
C TRP A 290 29.38 24.05 -14.59
N ILE A 291 28.95 22.96 -15.22
CA ILE A 291 27.56 22.52 -15.21
C ILE A 291 27.11 22.19 -13.76
N GLN A 292 27.86 21.34 -13.07
CA GLN A 292 27.54 20.92 -11.72
C GLN A 292 27.50 22.07 -10.72
N SER A 293 28.56 22.94 -10.72
CA SER A 293 28.63 24.09 -9.81
C SER A 293 27.51 25.09 -10.06
N SER A 294 27.09 25.27 -11.33
CA SER A 294 26.00 26.15 -11.70
C SER A 294 24.64 25.62 -11.18
N PHE A 295 24.39 24.30 -11.25
CA PHE A 295 23.20 23.69 -10.64
C PHE A 295 23.20 23.86 -9.12
N VAL A 296 24.31 23.57 -8.44
CA VAL A 296 24.44 23.67 -6.98
C VAL A 296 24.26 25.11 -6.50
N ALA A 297 24.95 26.09 -7.14
CA ALA A 297 24.81 27.50 -6.79
C ALA A 297 23.39 28.01 -7.04
N ALA A 298 22.78 27.64 -8.17
CA ALA A 298 21.40 28.00 -8.47
C ALA A 298 20.42 27.39 -7.46
N PHE A 299 20.65 26.17 -6.99
CA PHE A 299 19.87 25.51 -5.95
C PHE A 299 19.93 26.28 -4.63
N PHE A 300 21.13 26.63 -4.16
CA PHE A 300 21.33 27.42 -2.94
C PHE A 300 20.60 28.77 -3.01
N LEU A 301 20.74 29.47 -4.10
CA LEU A 301 20.08 30.75 -4.32
C LEU A 301 18.57 30.61 -4.39
N SER A 302 18.07 29.53 -5.01
CA SER A 302 16.64 29.33 -5.19
C SER A 302 15.97 28.93 -3.91
N VAL A 303 16.58 28.07 -3.07
CA VAL A 303 16.10 27.74 -1.73
C VAL A 303 16.00 29.01 -0.88
N SER A 304 17.07 29.81 -0.86
CA SER A 304 17.06 31.08 -0.13
C SER A 304 15.99 32.05 -0.63
N ALA A 305 15.87 32.23 -1.95
CA ALA A 305 14.89 33.13 -2.55
C ALA A 305 13.44 32.68 -2.32
N SER A 306 13.18 31.38 -2.28
CA SER A 306 11.86 30.80 -2.05
C SER A 306 11.41 30.93 -0.60
N LEU A 307 12.33 30.82 0.36
CA LEU A 307 12.01 30.81 1.79
C LEU A 307 12.04 32.21 2.44
N LEU A 308 13.04 33.02 2.07
CA LEU A 308 13.29 34.32 2.73
C LEU A 308 12.44 35.46 2.18
N VAL A 309 12.14 35.47 0.89
CA VAL A 309 11.34 36.50 0.18
C VAL A 309 11.54 37.91 0.75
N PRO A 310 12.74 38.52 0.64
CA PRO A 310 13.08 39.71 1.43
C PRO A 310 12.20 40.93 1.17
N LYS A 311 11.63 41.05 -0.05
CA LYS A 311 10.82 42.22 -0.46
C LYS A 311 9.30 42.07 -0.16
N ARG A 312 8.84 40.92 0.32
CA ARG A 312 7.39 40.65 0.56
C ARG A 312 7.21 39.82 1.82
N PRO A 313 7.11 40.41 3.03
CA PRO A 313 7.01 39.70 4.31
C PRO A 313 5.81 38.75 4.39
N THR A 314 4.67 39.14 3.81
CA THR A 314 3.42 38.36 3.82
C THR A 314 3.50 37.02 3.07
N TRP A 315 4.47 36.85 2.17
CA TRP A 315 4.72 35.63 1.39
C TRP A 315 5.81 34.76 1.98
N ARG A 316 6.48 35.24 3.04
CA ARG A 316 7.57 34.52 3.69
C ARG A 316 7.05 33.27 4.42
N LEU A 317 7.68 32.13 4.18
CA LEU A 317 7.34 30.87 4.80
C LEU A 317 8.03 30.63 6.13
N LEU A 318 9.12 31.36 6.40
CA LEU A 318 9.88 31.32 7.65
C LEU A 318 9.53 32.57 8.49
N ASN A 319 9.37 32.39 9.79
CA ASN A 319 9.14 33.49 10.73
C ASN A 319 10.49 34.19 11.05
N ILE A 320 10.95 35.01 10.10
CA ILE A 320 12.21 35.77 10.15
C ILE A 320 11.90 37.24 10.03
N ASP A 321 12.58 38.08 10.82
CA ASP A 321 12.40 39.53 10.83
C ASP A 321 12.78 40.16 9.49
N ASP A 322 12.21 41.33 9.19
CA ASP A 322 12.47 42.09 7.97
C ASP A 322 13.91 42.58 7.87
N ILE A 323 14.61 42.72 9.01
CA ILE A 323 16.02 43.09 9.08
C ILE A 323 16.96 41.90 8.82
N ALA A 324 16.54 40.69 9.30
CA ALA A 324 17.37 39.50 9.16
C ALA A 324 17.26 38.85 7.76
N ALA A 325 16.12 38.91 7.11
CA ALA A 325 15.90 38.28 5.81
C ALA A 325 16.83 38.82 4.69
N PRO A 326 17.06 40.15 4.50
CA PRO A 326 18.03 40.64 3.53
C PRO A 326 19.46 40.26 3.86
N ALA A 327 19.81 40.22 5.17
CA ALA A 327 21.14 39.80 5.61
C ALA A 327 21.40 38.35 5.23
N LEU A 328 20.48 37.43 5.61
CA LEU A 328 20.58 36.02 5.28
C LEU A 328 20.62 35.76 3.77
N THR A 329 19.89 36.55 2.97
CA THR A 329 19.96 36.46 1.51
C THR A 329 21.34 36.81 0.98
N ARG A 330 22.03 37.85 1.52
CA ARG A 330 23.41 38.18 1.14
C ARG A 330 24.38 37.05 1.48
N PHE A 331 24.20 36.42 2.66
CA PHE A 331 25.04 35.25 3.02
C PHE A 331 24.74 34.03 2.11
N ALA A 332 23.51 33.85 1.68
CA ALA A 332 23.19 32.77 0.70
C ALA A 332 23.86 33.01 -0.65
N TRP A 333 23.95 34.26 -1.09
CA TRP A 333 24.74 34.66 -2.28
C TRP A 333 26.23 34.40 -2.08
N GLY A 334 26.78 34.76 -0.92
CA GLY A 334 28.17 34.49 -0.57
C GLY A 334 28.47 32.98 -0.54
N ALA A 335 27.58 32.18 0.08
CA ALA A 335 27.74 30.74 0.13
C ALA A 335 27.64 30.08 -1.27
N ALA A 336 26.68 30.47 -2.09
CA ALA A 336 26.54 29.97 -3.45
C ALA A 336 27.73 30.31 -4.34
N GLY A 337 28.20 31.59 -4.26
CA GLY A 337 29.36 32.04 -4.98
C GLY A 337 30.65 31.34 -4.56
N LEU A 338 30.85 31.17 -3.24
CA LEU A 338 32.01 30.49 -2.69
C LEU A 338 32.03 28.98 -3.06
N THR A 339 30.88 28.35 -3.01
CA THR A 339 30.74 26.95 -3.43
C THR A 339 31.03 26.78 -4.93
N TRP A 340 30.45 27.65 -5.75
CA TRP A 340 30.73 27.65 -7.21
C TRP A 340 32.22 27.85 -7.49
N PHE A 341 32.83 28.84 -6.83
CA PHE A 341 34.26 29.13 -6.98
C PHE A 341 35.15 27.98 -6.50
N SER A 342 34.85 27.39 -5.34
CA SER A 342 35.58 26.23 -4.82
C SER A 342 35.55 25.03 -5.76
N MET A 343 34.38 24.70 -6.30
CA MET A 343 34.24 23.62 -7.27
C MET A 343 35.00 23.88 -8.57
N MET A 344 34.92 25.10 -9.07
CA MET A 344 35.65 25.52 -10.27
C MET A 344 37.17 25.51 -10.06
N LEU A 345 37.65 26.01 -8.91
CA LEU A 345 39.05 26.02 -8.58
C LEU A 345 39.62 24.60 -8.51
N ASN A 346 38.95 23.70 -7.83
CA ASN A 346 39.31 22.27 -7.77
C ASN A 346 39.38 21.62 -9.16
N ALA A 347 38.44 21.91 -10.05
CA ALA A 347 38.44 21.39 -11.40
C ALA A 347 39.62 21.95 -12.25
N VAL A 348 39.94 23.22 -12.06
CA VAL A 348 41.11 23.85 -12.71
C VAL A 348 42.41 23.24 -12.16
N ASP A 349 42.52 23.04 -10.85
CA ASP A 349 43.67 22.39 -10.21
C ASP A 349 43.96 21.01 -10.77
N ILE A 350 42.92 20.20 -10.92
CA ILE A 350 43.01 18.87 -11.54
C ILE A 350 43.42 18.96 -13.02
N ALA A 351 42.75 19.83 -13.80
CA ALA A 351 43.03 20.00 -15.23
C ALA A 351 44.46 20.55 -15.52
N ALA A 352 44.91 21.51 -14.74
CA ALA A 352 46.22 22.14 -14.87
C ALA A 352 47.33 21.31 -14.19
N ARG A 353 46.97 20.34 -13.33
CA ARG A 353 47.92 19.58 -12.49
C ARG A 353 48.78 20.52 -11.66
N THR A 354 48.17 21.45 -10.94
CA THR A 354 48.85 22.38 -10.05
C THR A 354 49.57 21.68 -8.90
N SER A 355 50.45 22.37 -8.22
CA SER A 355 51.21 21.80 -7.10
C SER A 355 50.26 21.55 -5.90
N ALA A 356 50.48 20.46 -5.16
CA ALA A 356 49.70 20.14 -3.96
C ALA A 356 49.78 21.23 -2.89
N VAL A 357 50.86 22.06 -2.91
CA VAL A 357 51.04 23.19 -1.98
C VAL A 357 50.07 24.32 -2.31
N SER A 358 49.88 24.62 -3.60
CA SER A 358 48.97 25.68 -4.05
C SER A 358 47.51 25.30 -3.78
N SER A 359 47.11 24.05 -4.05
CA SER A 359 45.74 23.57 -3.76
C SER A 359 45.46 23.64 -2.25
N VAL A 360 46.40 23.18 -1.42
CA VAL A 360 46.24 23.22 0.04
C VAL A 360 46.16 24.66 0.59
N ALA A 361 46.97 25.59 0.07
CA ALA A 361 46.91 26.98 0.52
C ALA A 361 45.56 27.64 0.17
N LEU A 362 45.05 27.39 -1.03
CA LEU A 362 43.76 27.91 -1.49
C LEU A 362 42.58 27.27 -0.76
N ASP A 363 42.62 25.98 -0.51
CA ASP A 363 41.61 25.27 0.31
C ASP A 363 41.56 25.81 1.73
N GLY A 364 42.75 26.12 2.33
CA GLY A 364 42.84 26.76 3.62
C GLY A 364 42.17 28.14 3.67
N LEU A 365 42.38 28.95 2.62
CA LEU A 365 41.72 30.27 2.49
C LEU A 365 40.22 30.13 2.33
N ILE A 366 39.74 29.18 1.49
CA ILE A 366 38.33 28.87 1.29
C ILE A 366 37.69 28.43 2.59
N ALA A 367 38.32 27.54 3.36
CA ALA A 367 37.84 27.09 4.67
C ALA A 367 37.64 28.25 5.64
N LEU A 368 38.64 29.19 5.69
CA LEU A 368 38.53 30.38 6.54
C LEU A 368 37.37 31.29 6.13
N ILE A 369 37.16 31.52 4.83
CA ILE A 369 36.06 32.33 4.31
C ILE A 369 34.71 31.65 4.67
N TYR A 370 34.57 30.32 4.51
CA TYR A 370 33.40 29.61 4.96
C TYR A 370 33.14 29.73 6.47
N ALA A 371 34.18 29.60 7.30
CA ALA A 371 34.06 29.75 8.74
C ALA A 371 33.54 31.12 9.14
N VAL A 372 34.08 32.19 8.54
CA VAL A 372 33.61 33.56 8.74
C VAL A 372 32.15 33.73 8.27
N LEU A 373 31.82 33.21 7.12
CA LEU A 373 30.48 33.28 6.57
C LEU A 373 29.48 32.59 7.49
N ILE A 374 29.74 31.36 7.92
CA ILE A 374 28.88 30.59 8.81
C ILE A 374 28.74 31.28 10.16
N MET A 375 29.86 31.76 10.76
CA MET A 375 29.82 32.49 12.00
C MET A 375 28.96 33.76 11.89
N SER A 376 29.03 34.46 10.77
CA SER A 376 28.24 35.66 10.52
C SER A 376 26.74 35.34 10.41
N VAL A 377 26.37 34.21 9.78
CA VAL A 377 24.99 33.73 9.76
C VAL A 377 24.48 33.40 11.17
N LEU A 378 25.27 32.67 11.96
CA LEU A 378 24.94 32.32 13.33
C LEU A 378 24.76 33.56 14.23
N MET A 379 25.58 34.59 14.04
CA MET A 379 25.45 35.89 14.74
C MET A 379 24.14 36.59 14.36
N VAL A 380 23.77 36.62 13.08
CA VAL A 380 22.49 37.21 12.62
C VAL A 380 21.29 36.46 13.20
N ILE A 381 21.30 35.14 13.19
CA ILE A 381 20.25 34.32 13.76
C ILE A 381 20.14 34.57 15.29
N ASN A 382 21.25 34.62 16.00
CA ASN A 382 21.27 34.89 17.45
C ASN A 382 20.72 36.28 17.77
N LYS A 383 21.10 37.31 16.98
CA LYS A 383 20.58 38.67 17.13
C LYS A 383 19.09 38.75 16.89
N GLN A 384 18.56 38.04 15.87
CA GLN A 384 17.15 37.92 15.60
C GLN A 384 16.40 37.28 16.79
N ARG A 385 16.94 36.15 17.30
CA ARG A 385 16.36 35.44 18.42
C ARG A 385 16.24 36.32 19.68
N LYS A 386 17.31 37.09 19.99
CA LYS A 386 17.27 38.04 21.11
C LYS A 386 16.20 39.13 20.93
N ARG A 387 16.04 39.65 19.70
CA ARG A 387 14.99 40.65 19.38
C ARG A 387 13.59 40.08 19.53
N GLN A 388 13.33 38.83 19.06
CA GLN A 388 12.03 38.18 19.21
C GLN A 388 11.70 37.97 20.70
N GLN A 389 12.66 37.54 21.49
CA GLN A 389 12.47 37.37 22.94
C GLN A 389 12.18 38.70 23.65
N GLN A 390 12.85 39.79 23.22
CA GLN A 390 12.58 41.13 23.76
C GLN A 390 11.15 41.60 23.39
N ALA A 391 10.75 41.46 22.14
CA ALA A 391 9.41 41.81 21.68
C ALA A 391 8.30 41.00 22.41
N GLU A 392 8.54 39.71 22.68
CA GLU A 392 7.61 38.87 23.44
C GLU A 392 7.53 39.34 24.91
N ARG A 393 8.67 39.71 25.52
CA ARG A 393 8.70 40.27 26.89
C ARG A 393 7.93 41.58 27.00
N GLU A 394 8.12 42.48 26.02
CA GLU A 394 7.40 43.76 25.95
C GLU A 394 5.88 43.54 25.79
N LYS A 395 5.47 42.59 24.96
CA LYS A 395 4.05 42.24 24.80
C LYS A 395 3.45 41.65 26.09
N ALA A 396 4.17 40.76 26.77
CA ALA A 396 3.71 40.18 28.04
C ALA A 396 3.59 41.24 29.14
N ALA A 397 4.56 42.19 29.21
CA ALA A 397 4.53 43.30 30.14
C ALA A 397 3.33 44.25 29.91
N HIS A 398 2.93 44.45 28.62
CA HIS A 398 1.75 45.25 28.28
C HIS A 398 0.42 44.56 28.60
N HIS A 399 0.38 43.24 28.66
CA HIS A 399 -0.84 42.48 28.94
C HIS A 399 -0.97 42.04 30.43
N GLY A 400 0.04 42.32 31.23
CA GLY A 400 0.06 41.96 32.65
C GLY A 400 0.22 40.45 32.91
N ASP A 401 0.60 39.68 31.90
CA ASP A 401 0.85 38.25 31.98
C ASP A 401 2.28 37.95 32.41
N ASP A 402 2.44 36.93 33.25
CA ASP A 402 3.75 36.38 33.59
C ASP A 402 4.44 35.87 32.32
N TYR A 403 5.56 36.51 31.96
CA TYR A 403 6.35 36.06 30.81
C TYR A 403 6.90 34.66 31.03
N ARG A 404 6.32 33.70 30.38
CA ARG A 404 6.92 32.37 30.21
C ARG A 404 7.60 32.31 28.86
N PRO A 405 8.95 32.19 28.83
CA PRO A 405 9.67 32.07 27.55
C PRO A 405 9.10 30.90 26.78
N ALA A 406 8.64 31.16 25.56
CA ALA A 406 8.19 30.09 24.66
C ALA A 406 9.28 29.02 24.62
N ALA A 407 8.93 27.79 24.94
CA ALA A 407 9.86 26.68 25.00
C ALA A 407 10.55 26.55 23.65
N THR A 408 11.79 27.02 23.57
CA THR A 408 12.59 26.86 22.37
C THR A 408 12.66 25.39 22.04
N SER A 409 12.22 25.02 20.85
CA SER A 409 12.31 23.64 20.38
C SER A 409 13.71 23.10 20.67
N ARG A 410 13.80 22.01 21.42
CA ARG A 410 15.07 21.36 21.79
C ARG A 410 15.95 21.09 20.55
N TRP A 411 15.30 20.81 19.43
CA TRP A 411 15.95 20.59 18.14
C TRP A 411 16.66 21.85 17.58
N LEU A 412 16.07 23.03 17.74
CA LEU A 412 16.69 24.29 17.33
C LEU A 412 17.90 24.63 18.19
N MET A 413 17.83 24.30 19.49
CA MET A 413 18.97 24.49 20.39
C MET A 413 20.11 23.52 20.05
N LEU A 414 19.80 22.26 19.76
CA LEU A 414 20.78 21.26 19.32
C LEU A 414 21.42 21.65 17.97
N ALA A 415 20.62 22.10 17.01
CA ALA A 415 21.12 22.56 15.72
C ALA A 415 22.05 23.78 15.85
N TRP A 416 21.72 24.72 16.73
CA TRP A 416 22.53 25.89 17.02
C TRP A 416 23.86 25.48 17.69
N LEU A 417 23.82 24.62 18.71
CA LEU A 417 25.00 24.09 19.38
C LEU A 417 25.87 23.29 18.41
N GLY A 418 25.27 22.41 17.62
CA GLY A 418 25.97 21.64 16.58
C GLY A 418 26.66 22.55 15.57
N GLY A 419 25.99 23.61 15.12
CA GLY A 419 26.59 24.60 14.22
C GLY A 419 27.87 25.26 14.80
N HIS A 420 27.80 25.68 16.02
CA HIS A 420 28.98 26.30 16.68
C HIS A 420 30.11 25.29 16.89
N LEU A 421 29.79 24.06 17.30
CA LEU A 421 30.76 22.98 17.49
C LEU A 421 31.46 22.64 16.15
N THR A 422 30.67 22.56 15.05
CA THR A 422 31.23 22.27 13.72
C THR A 422 32.18 23.37 13.24
N VAL A 423 31.83 24.65 13.43
CA VAL A 423 32.71 25.75 13.08
C VAL A 423 33.98 25.72 13.94
N LEU A 424 33.85 25.50 15.24
CA LEU A 424 34.98 25.37 16.15
C LEU A 424 35.87 24.19 15.75
N ALA A 425 35.32 23.04 15.47
CA ALA A 425 36.06 21.86 15.01
C ALA A 425 36.78 22.11 13.68
N ALA A 426 36.10 22.76 12.71
CA ALA A 426 36.72 23.15 11.44
C ALA A 426 37.88 24.13 11.60
N LEU A 427 37.73 25.13 12.47
CA LEU A 427 38.82 26.08 12.78
C LEU A 427 40.00 25.39 13.47
N ILE A 428 39.76 24.57 14.48
CA ILE A 428 40.78 23.80 15.18
C ILE A 428 41.51 22.87 14.21
N ALA A 429 40.77 22.16 13.35
CA ALA A 429 41.32 21.28 12.33
C ALA A 429 42.20 22.04 11.32
N ALA A 430 41.76 23.22 10.86
CA ALA A 430 42.55 24.09 10.01
C ALA A 430 43.85 24.53 10.69
N LEU A 431 43.78 24.92 11.96
CA LEU A 431 44.97 25.37 12.75
C LEU A 431 46.00 24.23 12.95
N ILE A 432 45.53 22.99 13.17
CA ILE A 432 46.41 21.82 13.33
C ILE A 432 46.98 21.31 12.01
N GLY A 433 46.38 21.69 10.87
CA GLY A 433 46.81 21.30 9.53
C GLY A 433 45.92 20.27 8.84
N TYR A 434 44.74 19.94 9.36
CA TYR A 434 43.74 19.10 8.68
C TYR A 434 42.82 19.95 7.80
N LEU A 435 43.39 20.59 6.77
CA LEU A 435 42.68 21.55 5.92
C LEU A 435 41.55 20.92 5.14
N ASN A 436 41.77 19.72 4.59
CA ASN A 436 40.72 19.02 3.84
C ASN A 436 39.52 18.73 4.72
N PHE A 437 39.71 18.33 5.98
CA PHE A 437 38.63 18.15 6.94
C PHE A 437 37.92 19.49 7.21
N SER A 438 38.64 20.56 7.35
CA SER A 438 38.06 21.89 7.61
C SER A 438 37.16 22.37 6.48
N VAL A 439 37.62 22.26 5.22
CA VAL A 439 36.83 22.60 4.03
C VAL A 439 35.59 21.69 3.96
N PHE A 440 35.78 20.39 4.12
CA PHE A 440 34.71 19.42 4.11
C PHE A 440 33.65 19.73 5.17
N ALA A 441 34.03 19.94 6.43
CA ALA A 441 33.11 20.24 7.52
C ALA A 441 32.32 21.53 7.27
N ALA A 442 32.99 22.57 6.75
CA ALA A 442 32.36 23.86 6.46
C ALA A 442 31.39 23.77 5.26
N THR A 443 31.79 23.14 4.16
CA THR A 443 30.93 22.94 2.99
C THR A 443 29.74 22.02 3.31
N GLN A 444 29.98 20.97 4.08
CA GLN A 444 28.94 20.05 4.52
C GLN A 444 27.90 20.74 5.39
N MET A 445 28.29 21.66 6.28
CA MET A 445 27.34 22.42 7.09
C MET A 445 26.42 23.29 6.23
N VAL A 446 26.95 23.92 5.20
CA VAL A 446 26.16 24.71 4.25
C VAL A 446 25.20 23.79 3.47
N TRP A 447 25.71 22.65 2.99
CA TRP A 447 24.93 21.66 2.26
C TRP A 447 23.77 21.12 3.11
N ILE A 448 24.06 20.68 4.35
CA ILE A 448 23.04 20.20 5.31
C ILE A 448 21.95 21.25 5.51
N THR A 449 22.35 22.51 5.72
CA THR A 449 21.40 23.61 5.93
C THR A 449 20.46 23.77 4.74
N VAL A 450 21.01 23.79 3.52
CA VAL A 450 20.23 23.98 2.29
C VAL A 450 19.30 22.78 2.03
N VAL A 451 19.80 21.56 2.20
CA VAL A 451 19.00 20.34 2.01
C VAL A 451 17.87 20.25 3.02
N VAL A 452 18.13 20.52 4.31
CA VAL A 452 17.08 20.53 5.36
C VAL A 452 16.01 21.57 5.07
N LEU A 453 16.43 22.79 4.64
CA LEU A 453 15.49 23.86 4.29
C LEU A 453 14.66 23.48 3.05
N ALA A 454 15.28 22.91 2.02
CA ALA A 454 14.59 22.45 0.81
C ALA A 454 13.59 21.33 1.12
N THR A 455 14.02 20.32 1.88
CA THR A 455 13.16 19.21 2.31
C THR A 455 11.97 19.69 3.13
N SER A 456 12.21 20.64 4.07
CA SER A 456 11.12 21.22 4.89
C SER A 456 10.11 22.01 4.04
N LEU A 457 10.57 22.69 2.99
CA LEU A 457 9.70 23.38 2.04
C LEU A 457 8.84 22.38 1.25
N LEU A 458 9.48 21.34 0.71
CA LEU A 458 8.79 20.32 -0.07
C LEU A 458 7.77 19.55 0.78
N MET A 459 8.09 19.26 2.05
CA MET A 459 7.15 18.61 2.98
C MET A 459 5.92 19.48 3.25
N LYS A 460 6.11 20.79 3.51
CA LYS A 460 5.00 21.74 3.68
C LYS A 460 4.14 21.85 2.42
N PHE A 461 4.79 21.86 1.26
CA PHE A 461 4.07 21.89 -0.02
C PHE A 461 3.27 20.62 -0.25
N ALA A 462 3.84 19.45 0.02
CA ALA A 462 3.14 18.18 -0.10
C ALA A 462 1.89 18.14 0.80
N ASP A 463 2.02 18.60 2.05
CA ASP A 463 0.88 18.74 2.95
C ASP A 463 -0.22 19.61 2.38
N ASP A 464 0.13 20.83 2.02
CA ASP A 464 -0.84 21.81 1.52
C ASP A 464 -1.47 21.31 0.21
N LEU A 465 -0.70 20.64 -0.64
CA LEU A 465 -1.16 20.09 -1.92
C LEU A 465 -2.17 18.96 -1.72
N PHE A 466 -1.84 17.95 -0.93
CA PHE A 466 -2.74 16.79 -0.74
C PHE A 466 -3.97 17.15 0.07
N THR A 467 -3.83 18.02 1.08
CA THR A 467 -4.97 18.54 1.83
C THR A 467 -5.92 19.31 0.91
N TRP A 468 -5.40 20.17 0.02
CA TRP A 468 -6.20 20.91 -0.93
C TRP A 468 -6.82 19.99 -2.00
N LEU A 469 -6.04 19.05 -2.56
CA LEU A 469 -6.50 18.14 -3.62
C LEU A 469 -7.70 17.32 -3.18
N CYS A 470 -7.71 16.90 -1.91
CA CYS A 470 -8.75 16.07 -1.31
C CYS A 470 -9.82 16.90 -0.54
N SER A 471 -9.71 18.24 -0.52
CA SER A 471 -10.68 19.11 0.16
C SER A 471 -11.95 19.34 -0.66
N SER A 472 -13.01 19.77 0.02
CA SER A 472 -14.26 20.19 -0.60
C SER A 472 -14.13 21.44 -1.48
N ASP A 473 -13.06 22.22 -1.28
CA ASP A 473 -12.85 23.46 -2.03
C ASP A 473 -12.21 23.22 -3.40
N SER A 474 -11.68 22.03 -3.65
CA SER A 474 -11.04 21.68 -4.93
C SER A 474 -12.06 21.08 -5.90
N ARG A 475 -12.07 21.57 -7.14
CA ARG A 475 -12.88 20.97 -8.23
C ARG A 475 -12.51 19.51 -8.49
N ILE A 476 -11.25 19.15 -8.25
CA ILE A 476 -10.74 17.79 -8.40
C ILE A 476 -11.29 16.91 -7.27
N GLY A 477 -11.26 17.38 -6.01
CA GLY A 477 -11.81 16.67 -4.86
C GLY A 477 -13.33 16.48 -4.99
N GLN A 478 -14.06 17.50 -5.41
CA GLN A 478 -15.51 17.41 -5.69
C GLN A 478 -15.81 16.41 -6.80
N GLY A 479 -15.07 16.46 -7.91
CA GLY A 479 -15.22 15.52 -9.03
C GLY A 479 -14.94 14.08 -8.62
N PHE A 480 -13.91 13.88 -7.78
CA PHE A 480 -13.54 12.57 -7.24
C PHE A 480 -14.61 12.04 -6.27
N ALA A 481 -15.09 12.87 -5.35
CA ALA A 481 -16.17 12.52 -4.44
C ALA A 481 -17.47 12.17 -5.19
N ALA A 482 -17.83 12.97 -6.19
CA ALA A 482 -19.02 12.72 -7.02
C ALA A 482 -18.89 11.43 -7.87
N GLY A 483 -17.69 11.14 -8.40
CA GLY A 483 -17.45 9.96 -9.22
C GLY A 483 -17.36 8.64 -8.43
N THR A 484 -16.86 8.70 -7.18
CA THR A 484 -16.65 7.52 -6.35
C THR A 484 -17.77 7.25 -5.35
N GLY A 485 -18.65 8.22 -5.11
CA GLY A 485 -19.66 8.15 -4.06
C GLY A 485 -19.06 8.12 -2.63
N LEU A 486 -17.78 8.45 -2.48
CA LEU A 486 -17.11 8.51 -1.17
C LEU A 486 -17.57 9.75 -0.41
N LYS A 487 -17.84 9.59 0.88
CA LYS A 487 -18.10 10.72 1.76
C LYS A 487 -16.87 11.63 1.82
N GLN A 488 -17.06 12.94 1.79
CA GLN A 488 -15.98 13.95 1.79
C GLN A 488 -14.95 13.73 2.91
N SER A 489 -15.40 13.36 4.12
CA SER A 489 -14.49 13.08 5.25
C SER A 489 -13.51 11.92 5.01
N ARG A 490 -13.89 10.92 4.20
CA ARG A 490 -12.99 9.83 3.83
C ARG A 490 -11.95 10.27 2.80
N LEU A 491 -12.34 11.14 1.88
CA LEU A 491 -11.42 11.72 0.91
C LEU A 491 -10.35 12.58 1.60
N GLU A 492 -10.75 13.37 2.59
CA GLU A 492 -9.81 14.13 3.44
C GLU A 492 -8.84 13.22 4.21
N GLN A 493 -9.32 12.09 4.75
CA GLN A 493 -8.45 11.09 5.38
C GLN A 493 -7.42 10.50 4.40
N VAL A 494 -7.83 10.21 3.16
CA VAL A 494 -6.91 9.75 2.10
C VAL A 494 -5.87 10.84 1.80
N GLY A 495 -6.26 12.11 1.75
CA GLY A 495 -5.33 13.23 1.57
C GLY A 495 -4.26 13.30 2.67
N VAL A 496 -4.67 13.12 3.93
CA VAL A 496 -3.72 13.09 5.07
C VAL A 496 -2.77 11.90 4.98
N LEU A 497 -3.26 10.71 4.65
CA LEU A 497 -2.41 9.52 4.48
C LEU A 497 -1.41 9.68 3.34
N LEU A 498 -1.85 10.23 2.20
CA LEU A 498 -0.98 10.47 1.04
C LEU A 498 0.08 11.53 1.35
N SER A 499 -0.30 12.57 2.09
CA SER A 499 0.65 13.57 2.61
C SER A 499 1.68 12.92 3.54
N ALA A 500 1.25 12.09 4.50
CA ALA A 500 2.14 11.38 5.42
C ALA A 500 3.13 10.47 4.67
N PHE A 501 2.65 9.71 3.70
CA PHE A 501 3.50 8.86 2.84
C PHE A 501 4.54 9.69 2.07
N THR A 502 4.09 10.78 1.42
CA THR A 502 4.99 11.67 0.67
C THR A 502 6.03 12.33 1.57
N ARG A 503 5.67 12.69 2.81
CA ARG A 503 6.64 13.21 3.81
C ARG A 503 7.73 12.20 4.12
N VAL A 504 7.38 10.92 4.33
CA VAL A 504 8.35 9.85 4.59
C VAL A 504 9.29 9.72 3.39
N CYS A 505 8.77 9.69 2.17
CA CYS A 505 9.58 9.65 0.95
C CYS A 505 10.52 10.85 0.84
N LEU A 506 10.04 12.07 1.10
CA LEU A 506 10.85 13.30 1.07
C LEU A 506 11.91 13.32 2.18
N LEU A 507 11.61 12.78 3.37
CA LEU A 507 12.58 12.62 4.44
C LEU A 507 13.70 11.65 4.04
N LEU A 508 13.36 10.50 3.45
CA LEU A 508 14.33 9.54 2.96
C LEU A 508 15.21 10.14 1.85
N LEU A 509 14.61 10.85 0.89
CA LEU A 509 15.32 11.56 -0.16
C LEU A 509 16.27 12.64 0.42
N GLY A 510 15.77 13.40 1.40
CA GLY A 510 16.58 14.39 2.10
C GLY A 510 17.76 13.77 2.85
N LEU A 511 17.53 12.66 3.56
CA LEU A 511 18.58 11.91 4.25
C LEU A 511 19.64 11.38 3.27
N MET A 512 19.22 10.83 2.14
CA MET A 512 20.15 10.39 1.09
C MET A 512 20.95 11.54 0.51
N ALA A 513 20.33 12.69 0.25
CA ALA A 513 21.03 13.88 -0.21
C ALA A 513 22.04 14.39 0.83
N LEU A 514 21.80 14.19 2.13
CA LEU A 514 22.73 14.53 3.21
C LEU A 514 23.96 13.60 3.25
N ILE A 515 23.77 12.33 2.91
CA ILE A 515 24.84 11.31 2.92
C ILE A 515 25.68 11.36 1.65
N ALA A 516 25.13 11.84 0.52
CA ALA A 516 25.79 11.86 -0.77
C ALA A 516 27.22 12.44 -0.77
N PRO A 517 27.56 13.54 -0.07
CA PRO A 517 28.93 14.10 -0.05
C PRO A 517 29.96 13.27 0.72
N PHE A 518 29.54 12.26 1.50
CA PHE A 518 30.45 11.41 2.29
C PHE A 518 31.15 10.30 1.48
N GLY A 519 31.40 10.52 0.20
CA GLY A 519 32.11 9.56 -0.67
C GLY A 519 31.19 8.61 -1.44
N ASN A 520 29.89 8.66 -1.22
CA ASN A 520 28.89 7.88 -1.95
C ASN A 520 28.24 8.72 -3.06
N SER A 521 29.03 9.14 -4.07
CA SER A 521 28.45 9.75 -5.28
C SER A 521 27.63 8.75 -6.11
N SER A 522 27.86 7.45 -5.92
CA SER A 522 26.95 6.38 -6.36
C SER A 522 25.58 6.44 -5.67
N SER A 523 25.41 7.21 -4.58
CA SER A 523 24.14 7.26 -3.86
C SER A 523 22.97 7.78 -4.70
N LEU A 524 23.19 8.68 -5.66
CA LEU A 524 22.15 9.10 -6.62
C LEU A 524 21.87 8.01 -7.66
N ILE A 525 22.90 7.29 -8.11
CA ILE A 525 22.78 6.17 -9.03
C ILE A 525 22.18 4.98 -8.29
N VAL A 526 22.63 4.70 -7.08
CA VAL A 526 22.03 3.71 -6.18
C VAL A 526 20.60 4.09 -5.82
N LEU A 527 20.28 5.37 -5.62
CA LEU A 527 18.92 5.83 -5.43
C LEU A 527 18.06 5.61 -6.69
N ALA A 528 18.55 5.98 -7.85
CA ALA A 528 17.88 5.72 -9.11
C ALA A 528 17.70 4.21 -9.33
N ASP A 529 18.73 3.42 -9.02
CA ASP A 529 18.71 1.97 -9.07
C ASP A 529 17.73 1.38 -8.04
N THR A 530 17.71 1.88 -6.83
CA THR A 530 16.77 1.48 -5.77
C THR A 530 15.33 1.88 -6.12
N LEU A 531 15.12 3.04 -6.74
CA LEU A 531 13.80 3.47 -7.22
C LEU A 531 13.29 2.61 -8.38
N THR A 532 14.19 2.14 -9.25
CA THR A 532 13.83 1.30 -10.41
C THR A 532 13.83 -0.19 -10.08
N ASN A 533 14.85 -0.68 -9.39
CA ASN A 533 15.06 -2.10 -9.11
C ASN A 533 14.52 -2.53 -7.73
N GLY A 534 14.31 -1.58 -6.83
CA GLY A 534 13.71 -1.79 -5.51
C GLY A 534 14.71 -2.10 -4.40
N LEU A 535 14.22 -1.97 -3.17
CA LEU A 535 14.94 -2.38 -1.96
C LEU A 535 14.76 -3.88 -1.76
N PRO A 536 15.82 -4.66 -1.53
CA PRO A 536 15.70 -6.06 -1.17
C PRO A 536 15.12 -6.15 0.26
N VAL A 537 13.95 -6.76 0.39
CA VAL A 537 13.31 -7.05 1.68
C VAL A 537 13.02 -8.55 1.71
N GLY A 538 13.91 -9.30 2.35
CA GLY A 538 13.88 -10.76 2.31
C GLY A 538 14.11 -11.28 0.89
N ASP A 539 13.29 -12.21 0.44
CA ASP A 539 13.36 -12.81 -0.92
C ASP A 539 12.67 -11.95 -2.00
N SER A 540 12.20 -10.74 -1.66
CA SER A 540 11.43 -9.88 -2.57
C SER A 540 12.04 -8.50 -2.68
N PHE A 541 11.91 -7.87 -3.86
CA PHE A 541 12.33 -6.49 -4.09
C PHE A 541 11.14 -5.55 -3.98
N LEU A 542 11.16 -4.64 -2.99
CA LEU A 542 10.21 -3.54 -2.87
C LEU A 542 10.61 -2.41 -3.82
N ARG A 543 9.94 -2.34 -4.97
CA ARG A 543 10.15 -1.28 -5.97
C ARG A 543 9.18 -0.13 -5.71
N PRO A 544 9.65 1.10 -5.42
CA PRO A 544 8.76 2.25 -5.17
C PRO A 544 7.81 2.53 -6.34
N MET A 545 8.26 2.33 -7.58
CA MET A 545 7.42 2.47 -8.78
C MET A 545 6.31 1.42 -8.84
N THR A 546 6.58 0.20 -8.38
CA THR A 546 5.57 -0.86 -8.29
C THR A 546 4.51 -0.51 -7.23
N ILE A 547 4.93 0.09 -6.09
CA ILE A 547 4.01 0.58 -5.06
C ILE A 547 3.14 1.71 -5.62
N LEU A 548 3.73 2.67 -6.33
CA LEU A 548 2.99 3.76 -6.98
C LEU A 548 2.00 3.22 -8.01
N ARG A 549 2.43 2.26 -8.83
CA ARG A 549 1.56 1.57 -9.79
C ARG A 549 0.43 0.82 -9.09
N GLY A 550 0.72 0.11 -8.00
CA GLY A 550 -0.29 -0.57 -7.17
C GLY A 550 -1.30 0.42 -6.59
N LEU A 551 -0.83 1.56 -6.07
CA LEU A 551 -1.70 2.62 -5.55
C LEU A 551 -2.60 3.22 -6.63
N LEU A 552 -2.06 3.48 -7.83
CA LEU A 552 -2.83 3.98 -8.97
C LEU A 552 -3.91 2.97 -9.39
N VAL A 553 -3.56 1.68 -9.46
CA VAL A 553 -4.50 0.61 -9.78
C VAL A 553 -5.58 0.47 -8.70
N LEU A 554 -5.22 0.60 -7.42
CA LEU A 554 -6.20 0.60 -6.32
C LEU A 554 -7.19 1.75 -6.44
N VAL A 555 -6.69 2.95 -6.64
CA VAL A 555 -7.54 4.15 -6.81
C VAL A 555 -8.43 4.00 -8.05
N ALA A 556 -7.87 3.57 -9.19
CA ALA A 556 -8.63 3.33 -10.42
C ALA A 556 -9.68 2.23 -10.23
N GLY A 557 -9.35 1.13 -9.56
CA GLY A 557 -10.28 0.03 -9.25
C GLY A 557 -11.42 0.49 -8.36
N LEU A 558 -11.11 1.16 -7.25
CA LEU A 558 -12.13 1.67 -6.33
C LEU A 558 -13.05 2.71 -6.99
N THR A 559 -12.52 3.57 -7.86
CA THR A 559 -13.32 4.55 -8.61
C THR A 559 -14.23 3.87 -9.63
N LEU A 560 -13.71 2.89 -10.38
CA LEU A 560 -14.47 2.14 -11.37
C LEU A 560 -15.62 1.36 -10.72
N PHE A 561 -15.32 0.59 -9.69
CA PHE A 561 -16.35 -0.19 -8.99
C PHE A 561 -17.31 0.69 -8.17
N GLY A 562 -16.84 1.82 -7.65
CA GLY A 562 -17.69 2.84 -7.03
C GLY A 562 -18.68 3.45 -8.03
N ALA A 563 -18.22 3.79 -9.23
CA ALA A 563 -19.07 4.29 -10.30
C ALA A 563 -20.09 3.23 -10.76
N LEU A 564 -19.66 1.97 -10.87
CA LEU A 564 -20.56 0.83 -11.21
C LEU A 564 -21.62 0.62 -10.12
N GLN A 565 -21.23 0.66 -8.85
CA GLN A 565 -22.17 0.56 -7.72
C GLN A 565 -23.18 1.73 -7.72
N HIS A 566 -22.70 2.95 -7.95
CA HIS A 566 -23.54 4.14 -8.02
C HIS A 566 -24.56 4.03 -9.16
N TRP A 567 -24.12 3.59 -10.34
CA TRP A 567 -25.01 3.32 -11.46
C TRP A 567 -26.04 2.21 -11.11
N LEU A 568 -25.59 1.15 -10.47
CA LEU A 568 -26.46 0.04 -10.03
C LEU A 568 -27.56 0.53 -9.08
N VAL A 569 -27.18 1.33 -8.06
CA VAL A 569 -28.09 1.82 -7.01
C VAL A 569 -29.03 2.91 -7.51
N GLU A 570 -28.53 3.83 -8.31
CA GLU A 570 -29.34 5.00 -8.74
C GLU A 570 -30.08 4.81 -10.07
N THR A 571 -29.55 3.95 -10.95
CA THR A 571 -30.14 3.79 -12.29
C THR A 571 -30.82 2.46 -12.49
N PHE A 572 -30.24 1.35 -12.03
CA PHE A 572 -30.75 0.02 -12.31
C PHE A 572 -31.75 -0.48 -11.24
N LEU A 573 -31.34 -0.49 -9.96
CA LEU A 573 -32.18 -1.01 -8.87
C LEU A 573 -33.53 -0.30 -8.68
N PRO A 574 -33.66 1.03 -8.87
CA PRO A 574 -34.97 1.68 -8.79
C PRO A 574 -35.98 1.22 -9.83
N LYS A 575 -35.52 0.66 -10.96
CA LYS A 575 -36.36 0.14 -12.04
C LYS A 575 -36.80 -1.30 -11.84
N THR A 576 -36.31 -1.95 -10.76
CA THR A 576 -36.69 -3.32 -10.41
C THR A 576 -37.82 -3.31 -9.39
N GLU A 577 -38.64 -4.34 -9.38
CA GLU A 577 -39.75 -4.55 -8.42
C GLU A 577 -39.27 -5.07 -7.05
N LEU A 578 -37.97 -4.98 -6.77
CA LEU A 578 -37.38 -5.42 -5.51
C LEU A 578 -37.75 -4.51 -4.35
N ASP A 579 -37.96 -5.07 -3.19
CA ASP A 579 -38.18 -4.34 -1.96
C ASP A 579 -36.92 -3.61 -1.50
N ILE A 580 -37.06 -2.64 -0.60
CA ILE A 580 -35.97 -1.81 -0.11
C ILE A 580 -34.86 -2.64 0.54
N GLY A 581 -35.23 -3.75 1.23
CA GLY A 581 -34.28 -4.66 1.86
C GLY A 581 -33.39 -5.38 0.86
N ALA A 582 -33.98 -5.93 -0.22
CA ALA A 582 -33.27 -6.60 -1.29
C ALA A 582 -32.35 -5.65 -2.05
N ARG A 583 -32.78 -4.41 -2.34
CA ARG A 583 -31.95 -3.37 -2.99
C ARG A 583 -30.73 -3.02 -2.15
N ASN A 584 -30.89 -2.85 -0.83
CA ASN A 584 -29.79 -2.58 0.07
C ASN A 584 -28.81 -3.75 0.15
N SER A 585 -29.31 -4.98 0.15
CA SER A 585 -28.49 -6.20 0.16
C SER A 585 -27.64 -6.31 -1.10
N ILE A 586 -28.26 -6.13 -2.28
CA ILE A 586 -27.54 -6.17 -3.57
C ILE A 586 -26.47 -5.06 -3.65
N SER A 587 -26.81 -3.84 -3.22
CA SER A 587 -25.87 -2.72 -3.17
C SER A 587 -24.66 -3.03 -2.28
N THR A 588 -24.92 -3.65 -1.12
CA THR A 588 -23.89 -4.01 -0.15
C THR A 588 -22.96 -5.09 -0.71
N VAL A 589 -23.52 -6.14 -1.30
CA VAL A 589 -22.74 -7.21 -1.96
C VAL A 589 -21.90 -6.65 -3.10
N ALA A 590 -22.49 -5.84 -4.00
CA ALA A 590 -21.76 -5.21 -5.10
C ALA A 590 -20.58 -4.36 -4.62
N ARG A 591 -20.76 -3.64 -3.51
CA ARG A 591 -19.70 -2.83 -2.90
C ARG A 591 -18.54 -3.69 -2.38
N TYR A 592 -18.82 -4.75 -1.61
CA TYR A 592 -17.77 -5.61 -1.08
C TYR A 592 -17.04 -6.37 -2.19
N THR A 593 -17.78 -6.84 -3.21
CA THR A 593 -17.19 -7.46 -4.39
C THR A 593 -16.26 -6.48 -5.12
N GLY A 594 -16.68 -5.22 -5.30
CA GLY A 594 -15.85 -4.19 -5.91
C GLY A 594 -14.57 -3.89 -5.13
N ILE A 595 -14.64 -3.83 -3.80
CA ILE A 595 -13.46 -3.64 -2.94
C ILE A 595 -12.51 -4.83 -3.06
N LEU A 596 -13.05 -6.07 -3.03
CA LEU A 596 -12.26 -7.30 -3.17
C LEU A 596 -11.53 -7.35 -4.52
N LEU A 597 -12.24 -7.11 -5.62
CA LEU A 597 -11.65 -7.12 -6.95
C LEU A 597 -10.60 -6.02 -7.14
N SER A 598 -10.84 -4.81 -6.58
CA SER A 598 -9.85 -3.73 -6.59
C SER A 598 -8.59 -4.12 -5.81
N GLY A 599 -8.73 -4.81 -4.67
CA GLY A 599 -7.63 -5.35 -3.89
C GLY A 599 -6.83 -6.41 -4.66
N LEU A 600 -7.51 -7.35 -5.33
CA LEU A 600 -6.86 -8.37 -6.16
C LEU A 600 -6.09 -7.77 -7.34
N TRP A 601 -6.65 -6.77 -8.03
CA TRP A 601 -5.95 -6.04 -9.09
C TRP A 601 -4.72 -5.31 -8.56
N THR A 602 -4.83 -4.74 -7.37
CA THR A 602 -3.70 -4.08 -6.70
C THR A 602 -2.58 -5.05 -6.39
N LEU A 603 -2.91 -6.24 -5.85
CA LEU A 603 -1.93 -7.29 -5.58
C LEU A 603 -1.23 -7.77 -6.86
N ALA A 604 -1.98 -7.95 -7.95
CA ALA A 604 -1.43 -8.27 -9.26
C ALA A 604 -0.50 -7.17 -9.79
N ALA A 605 -0.89 -5.88 -9.62
CA ALA A 605 -0.08 -4.73 -10.03
C ALA A 605 1.20 -4.57 -9.19
N LEU A 606 1.19 -5.04 -7.94
CA LEU A 606 2.36 -5.12 -7.07
C LEU A 606 3.32 -6.26 -7.43
N GLY A 607 2.98 -7.09 -8.43
CA GLY A 607 3.80 -8.21 -8.88
C GLY A 607 3.68 -9.46 -8.00
N ILE A 608 2.65 -9.52 -7.14
CA ILE A 608 2.32 -10.73 -6.40
C ILE A 608 1.71 -11.72 -7.38
N GLY A 609 2.42 -12.79 -7.71
CA GLY A 609 2.01 -13.78 -8.70
C GLY A 609 0.62 -14.36 -8.40
N PHE A 610 -0.13 -14.63 -9.47
CA PHE A 610 -1.49 -15.19 -9.37
C PHE A 610 -1.54 -16.47 -8.52
N GLU A 611 -0.46 -17.25 -8.46
CA GLU A 611 -0.36 -18.45 -7.61
C GLU A 611 -0.53 -18.14 -6.12
N LYS A 612 0.14 -17.10 -5.62
CA LYS A 612 0.05 -16.70 -4.20
C LYS A 612 -1.34 -16.14 -3.88
N VAL A 613 -1.92 -15.39 -4.83
CA VAL A 613 -3.28 -14.87 -4.69
C VAL A 613 -4.30 -16.02 -4.75
N ALA A 614 -4.11 -16.99 -5.65
CA ALA A 614 -4.96 -18.18 -5.75
C ALA A 614 -4.90 -19.03 -4.49
N LEU A 615 -3.73 -19.18 -3.86
CA LEU A 615 -3.58 -19.89 -2.59
C LEU A 615 -4.40 -19.21 -1.47
N LEU A 616 -4.29 -17.89 -1.34
CA LEU A 616 -5.07 -17.12 -0.37
C LEU A 616 -6.57 -17.18 -0.68
N ALA A 617 -6.96 -17.06 -1.95
CA ALA A 617 -8.35 -17.18 -2.38
C ALA A 617 -8.90 -18.58 -2.12
N SER A 618 -8.11 -19.64 -2.31
CA SER A 618 -8.50 -21.01 -1.99
C SER A 618 -8.75 -21.20 -0.52
N ALA A 619 -7.85 -20.73 0.36
CA ALA A 619 -8.03 -20.81 1.81
C ALA A 619 -9.28 -20.03 2.26
N LEU A 620 -9.48 -18.82 1.70
CA LEU A 620 -10.67 -18.01 1.99
C LEU A 620 -11.95 -18.67 1.48
N SER A 621 -11.92 -19.29 0.29
CA SER A 621 -13.08 -19.99 -0.32
C SER A 621 -13.52 -21.17 0.53
N VAL A 622 -12.58 -21.93 1.12
CA VAL A 622 -12.89 -23.02 2.05
C VAL A 622 -13.59 -22.46 3.30
N GLY A 623 -13.06 -21.38 3.88
CA GLY A 623 -13.68 -20.73 5.04
C GLY A 623 -15.08 -20.20 4.76
N ILE A 624 -15.26 -19.52 3.63
CA ILE A 624 -16.56 -19.04 3.16
C ILE A 624 -17.50 -20.21 2.87
N GLY A 625 -16.99 -21.30 2.26
CA GLY A 625 -17.75 -22.52 1.97
C GLY A 625 -18.33 -23.13 3.24
N PHE A 626 -17.55 -23.29 4.30
CA PHE A 626 -18.03 -23.73 5.61
C PHE A 626 -19.05 -22.78 6.23
N GLY A 627 -18.81 -21.46 6.11
CA GLY A 627 -19.75 -20.45 6.61
C GLY A 627 -21.10 -20.44 5.87
N LEU A 628 -21.13 -20.79 4.59
CA LEU A 628 -22.33 -20.83 3.75
C LEU A 628 -22.99 -22.22 3.71
N GLN A 629 -22.36 -23.25 4.27
CA GLN A 629 -22.81 -24.64 4.19
C GLN A 629 -24.27 -24.79 4.59
N ALA A 630 -24.66 -24.26 5.75
CA ALA A 630 -26.03 -24.33 6.24
C ALA A 630 -27.05 -23.62 5.32
N ILE A 631 -26.65 -22.48 4.73
CA ILE A 631 -27.53 -21.73 3.82
C ILE A 631 -27.73 -22.52 2.53
N THR A 632 -26.66 -23.04 1.95
CA THR A 632 -26.69 -23.84 0.73
C THR A 632 -27.50 -25.13 0.95
N GLN A 633 -27.30 -25.79 2.08
CA GLN A 633 -28.07 -27.01 2.46
C GLN A 633 -29.56 -26.71 2.52
N ASN A 634 -29.96 -25.62 3.16
CA ASN A 634 -31.38 -25.25 3.24
C ASN A 634 -31.97 -24.85 1.89
N PHE A 635 -31.20 -24.19 1.04
CA PHE A 635 -31.59 -23.83 -0.32
C PHE A 635 -31.82 -25.08 -1.19
N VAL A 636 -30.83 -25.98 -1.21
CA VAL A 636 -30.95 -27.25 -1.97
C VAL A 636 -32.11 -28.11 -1.45
N SER A 637 -32.24 -28.21 -0.12
CA SER A 637 -33.41 -28.95 0.47
C SER A 637 -34.75 -28.31 0.09
N GLY A 638 -34.82 -26.98 0.01
CA GLY A 638 -36.00 -26.26 -0.47
C GLY A 638 -36.33 -26.57 -1.92
N LEU A 639 -35.34 -26.67 -2.80
CA LEU A 639 -35.54 -27.11 -4.20
C LEU A 639 -36.03 -28.56 -4.29
N ILE A 640 -35.45 -29.46 -3.47
CA ILE A 640 -35.89 -30.87 -3.42
C ILE A 640 -37.34 -30.97 -2.95
N LEU A 641 -37.72 -30.23 -1.88
CA LEU A 641 -39.10 -30.20 -1.40
C LEU A 641 -40.10 -29.73 -2.47
N LEU A 642 -39.72 -28.73 -3.28
CA LEU A 642 -40.55 -28.21 -4.36
C LEU A 642 -40.61 -29.16 -5.58
N ALA A 643 -39.51 -29.88 -5.84
CA ALA A 643 -39.39 -30.81 -6.96
C ALA A 643 -40.10 -32.15 -6.68
N GLU A 644 -39.75 -32.82 -5.57
CA GLU A 644 -40.25 -34.12 -5.17
C GLU A 644 -41.62 -34.08 -4.47
N ARG A 645 -41.92 -32.94 -3.83
CA ARG A 645 -43.18 -32.66 -3.12
C ARG A 645 -43.55 -33.73 -2.08
N PRO A 646 -42.66 -34.17 -1.21
CA PRO A 646 -43.00 -35.10 -0.12
C PRO A 646 -44.04 -34.49 0.86
N VAL A 647 -44.12 -33.18 0.88
CA VAL A 647 -45.11 -32.39 1.61
C VAL A 647 -45.61 -31.24 0.72
N LYS A 648 -46.88 -30.90 0.87
CA LYS A 648 -47.57 -29.86 0.07
C LYS A 648 -48.18 -28.80 0.97
N LEU A 649 -48.50 -27.64 0.37
CA LEU A 649 -49.23 -26.58 1.06
C LEU A 649 -50.56 -27.14 1.57
N GLY A 650 -50.87 -26.96 2.84
CA GLY A 650 -52.08 -27.45 3.49
C GLY A 650 -51.92 -28.83 4.11
N ASP A 651 -50.83 -29.58 3.87
CA ASP A 651 -50.58 -30.83 4.55
C ASP A 651 -50.33 -30.60 6.04
N ARG A 652 -50.88 -31.53 6.84
CA ARG A 652 -50.61 -31.63 8.27
C ARG A 652 -49.42 -32.53 8.49
N VAL A 653 -48.42 -31.99 9.10
CA VAL A 653 -47.14 -32.69 9.32
C VAL A 653 -46.72 -32.69 10.79
N ARG A 654 -45.96 -33.71 11.17
CA ARG A 654 -45.26 -33.78 12.47
C ARG A 654 -43.78 -33.85 12.24
N ILE A 655 -43.06 -32.90 12.84
CA ILE A 655 -41.59 -32.82 12.82
C ILE A 655 -41.12 -32.71 14.28
N GLY A 656 -40.47 -33.78 14.78
CA GLY A 656 -40.22 -33.88 16.22
C GLY A 656 -41.51 -33.79 17.01
N ASP A 657 -41.61 -32.86 17.98
CA ASP A 657 -42.79 -32.65 18.82
C ASP A 657 -43.78 -31.64 18.22
N GLN A 658 -43.43 -31.00 17.12
CA GLN A 658 -44.31 -29.99 16.49
C GLN A 658 -45.28 -30.61 15.50
N VAL A 659 -46.58 -30.31 15.67
CA VAL A 659 -47.64 -30.73 14.73
C VAL A 659 -48.35 -29.48 14.23
N GLY A 660 -48.56 -29.41 12.91
CA GLY A 660 -49.22 -28.26 12.32
C GLY A 660 -49.41 -28.40 10.82
N ASP A 661 -50.07 -27.39 10.24
CA ASP A 661 -50.40 -27.34 8.81
C ASP A 661 -49.36 -26.50 8.07
N ILE A 662 -48.81 -26.97 6.94
CA ILE A 662 -47.86 -26.22 6.11
C ILE A 662 -48.60 -25.05 5.48
N ARG A 663 -48.16 -23.84 5.78
CA ARG A 663 -48.69 -22.59 5.22
C ARG A 663 -47.91 -22.09 4.01
N ARG A 664 -46.58 -22.15 4.08
CA ARG A 664 -45.71 -21.67 3.01
C ARG A 664 -44.39 -22.43 3.00
N ILE A 665 -43.96 -22.82 1.83
CA ILE A 665 -42.61 -23.33 1.57
C ILE A 665 -41.83 -22.23 0.89
N SER A 666 -40.85 -21.64 1.61
CA SER A 666 -39.96 -20.61 1.10
C SER A 666 -38.61 -21.20 0.72
N VAL A 667 -37.72 -20.40 0.11
CA VAL A 667 -36.45 -20.87 -0.42
C VAL A 667 -35.56 -21.57 0.62
N ARG A 668 -35.58 -21.15 1.87
CA ARG A 668 -34.73 -21.69 2.95
C ARG A 668 -35.45 -22.31 4.12
N ALA A 669 -36.74 -22.03 4.26
CA ALA A 669 -37.51 -22.46 5.42
C ALA A 669 -38.98 -22.65 5.03
N THR A 670 -39.64 -23.57 5.72
CA THR A 670 -41.08 -23.86 5.61
C THR A 670 -41.79 -23.36 6.85
N GLU A 671 -42.92 -22.68 6.66
CA GLU A 671 -43.76 -22.13 7.72
C GLU A 671 -44.89 -23.12 8.03
N ILE A 672 -44.95 -23.58 9.27
CA ILE A 672 -45.98 -24.49 9.78
C ILE A 672 -46.81 -23.72 10.79
N GLN A 673 -48.13 -23.74 10.59
CA GLN A 673 -49.09 -23.21 11.58
C GLN A 673 -49.56 -24.34 12.51
N THR A 674 -49.22 -24.18 13.77
CA THR A 674 -49.64 -25.12 14.84
C THR A 674 -51.12 -24.90 15.24
N ASP A 675 -51.67 -25.78 16.05
CA ASP A 675 -53.07 -25.74 16.47
C ASP A 675 -53.40 -24.54 17.34
N ASP A 676 -52.45 -24.01 18.08
CA ASP A 676 -52.52 -22.77 18.85
C ASP A 676 -52.41 -21.49 18.03
N LYS A 677 -52.38 -21.61 16.68
CA LYS A 677 -52.25 -20.54 15.69
C LYS A 677 -50.87 -19.87 15.67
N SER A 678 -49.90 -20.39 16.40
CA SER A 678 -48.51 -19.95 16.25
C SER A 678 -47.91 -20.43 14.94
N THR A 679 -46.87 -19.72 14.45
CA THR A 679 -46.15 -20.12 13.24
C THR A 679 -44.74 -20.55 13.61
N VAL A 680 -44.43 -21.79 13.32
CA VAL A 680 -43.11 -22.37 13.47
C VAL A 680 -42.41 -22.30 12.14
N ILE A 681 -41.20 -21.72 12.12
CA ILE A 681 -40.35 -21.62 10.95
C ILE A 681 -39.30 -22.73 11.02
N VAL A 682 -39.45 -23.72 10.18
CA VAL A 682 -38.58 -24.89 10.14
C VAL A 682 -37.61 -24.79 8.96
N PRO A 683 -36.30 -24.90 9.17
CA PRO A 683 -35.32 -24.95 8.06
C PRO A 683 -35.65 -26.10 7.10
N ASN A 684 -35.55 -25.85 5.79
CA ASN A 684 -35.89 -26.87 4.79
C ASN A 684 -35.03 -28.13 4.90
N SER A 685 -33.79 -27.99 5.37
CA SER A 685 -32.89 -29.14 5.58
C SER A 685 -33.45 -30.14 6.60
N GLU A 686 -34.27 -29.73 7.56
CA GLU A 686 -34.90 -30.65 8.54
C GLU A 686 -35.90 -31.59 7.91
N PHE A 687 -36.62 -31.14 6.88
CA PHE A 687 -37.56 -31.97 6.14
C PHE A 687 -36.87 -33.07 5.30
N ILE A 688 -35.59 -32.88 4.96
CA ILE A 688 -34.84 -33.86 4.14
C ILE A 688 -33.96 -34.75 5.04
N THR A 689 -33.42 -34.20 6.14
CA THR A 689 -32.48 -34.95 6.98
C THR A 689 -33.12 -35.66 8.17
N LYS A 690 -34.31 -35.24 8.59
CA LYS A 690 -35.04 -35.87 9.70
C LYS A 690 -36.26 -36.62 9.17
N SER A 691 -36.74 -37.59 9.91
CA SER A 691 -37.99 -38.24 9.60
C SER A 691 -39.17 -37.30 9.83
N VAL A 692 -39.98 -37.10 8.79
CA VAL A 692 -41.19 -36.27 8.83
C VAL A 692 -42.39 -37.16 8.63
N GLN A 693 -43.35 -37.04 9.51
CA GLN A 693 -44.60 -37.75 9.38
C GLN A 693 -45.64 -36.85 8.71
N ASN A 694 -46.06 -37.19 7.48
CA ASN A 694 -47.19 -36.53 6.83
C ASN A 694 -48.48 -37.20 7.24
N LEU A 695 -49.39 -36.43 7.86
CA LEU A 695 -50.63 -36.94 8.45
C LEU A 695 -51.83 -36.78 7.51
N THR A 696 -51.62 -36.31 6.31
CA THR A 696 -52.69 -36.04 5.31
C THR A 696 -52.35 -36.56 3.92
N MET A 697 -51.15 -37.06 3.68
CA MET A 697 -50.72 -37.61 2.40
C MET A 697 -51.53 -38.85 2.05
N ASP A 698 -51.95 -38.95 0.79
CA ASP A 698 -52.68 -40.07 0.23
C ASP A 698 -53.98 -40.50 1.02
N GLY A 699 -54.62 -39.51 1.64
CA GLY A 699 -55.83 -39.77 2.41
C GLY A 699 -55.59 -40.51 3.73
N ALA A 700 -54.43 -40.25 4.36
CA ALA A 700 -54.07 -40.84 5.65
C ALA A 700 -55.15 -40.61 6.69
N LEU A 701 -55.67 -41.71 7.22
CA LEU A 701 -56.71 -41.71 8.23
C LEU A 701 -56.18 -41.23 9.58
N GLY A 702 -57.01 -40.48 10.30
CA GLY A 702 -56.71 -40.11 11.66
C GLY A 702 -57.01 -41.29 12.61
N ARG A 703 -55.96 -41.74 13.33
CA ARG A 703 -56.11 -42.78 14.33
C ARG A 703 -56.44 -42.17 15.69
N ILE A 704 -57.60 -42.54 16.23
CA ILE A 704 -57.99 -42.24 17.61
C ILE A 704 -57.43 -43.36 18.48
N SER A 705 -56.82 -43.03 19.58
CA SER A 705 -56.34 -43.91 20.63
C SER A 705 -56.91 -43.42 21.97
N ILE A 706 -57.66 -44.21 22.65
CA ILE A 706 -58.16 -43.91 23.97
C ILE A 706 -57.60 -45.01 24.92
N ALA A 707 -56.69 -44.58 25.81
CA ALA A 707 -56.15 -45.46 26.85
C ALA A 707 -56.73 -45.04 28.19
N PHE A 708 -57.24 -46.00 28.98
CA PHE A 708 -57.71 -45.71 30.30
C PHE A 708 -57.65 -47.04 31.14
N SER A 709 -57.75 -46.91 32.44
CA SER A 709 -57.62 -48.00 33.35
C SER A 709 -58.96 -48.20 34.10
N VAL A 710 -59.37 -49.41 34.32
CA VAL A 710 -60.59 -49.76 35.07
C VAL A 710 -60.26 -50.75 36.19
N PRO A 711 -61.05 -50.84 37.28
CA PRO A 711 -60.89 -51.83 38.35
C PRO A 711 -60.95 -53.23 37.84
N LEU A 712 -60.25 -54.19 38.47
CA LEU A 712 -60.27 -55.60 38.08
C LEU A 712 -61.68 -56.28 38.16
N ASN A 713 -62.54 -55.76 39.01
CA ASN A 713 -63.91 -56.26 39.15
C ASN A 713 -64.87 -55.69 38.11
N THR A 714 -64.41 -54.90 37.16
CA THR A 714 -65.27 -54.36 36.10
C THR A 714 -65.51 -55.39 35.03
N ASP A 715 -66.80 -55.55 34.59
CA ASP A 715 -67.21 -56.41 33.47
C ASP A 715 -66.62 -55.86 32.16
N ILE A 716 -65.44 -56.37 31.75
CA ILE A 716 -64.69 -55.97 30.56
C ILE A 716 -65.48 -56.32 29.28
N VAL A 717 -66.27 -57.36 29.25
CA VAL A 717 -67.04 -57.72 28.07
C VAL A 717 -68.13 -56.70 27.80
N LYS A 718 -68.89 -56.35 28.84
CA LYS A 718 -69.90 -55.30 28.77
C LYS A 718 -69.31 -53.93 28.47
N LEU A 719 -68.15 -53.58 29.04
CA LEU A 719 -67.42 -52.36 28.74
C LEU A 719 -67.04 -52.30 27.25
N ARG A 720 -66.56 -53.47 26.71
CA ARG A 720 -66.20 -53.55 25.29
C ARG A 720 -67.39 -53.25 24.38
N GLU A 721 -68.57 -53.84 24.68
CA GLU A 721 -69.82 -53.65 23.92
C GLU A 721 -70.19 -52.14 23.95
N VAL A 722 -70.15 -51.52 25.12
CA VAL A 722 -70.50 -50.11 25.31
C VAL A 722 -69.49 -49.24 24.49
N LEU A 723 -68.22 -49.53 24.58
CA LEU A 723 -67.23 -48.71 23.95
C LEU A 723 -67.28 -48.91 22.39
N LEU A 724 -67.36 -50.11 21.89
CA LEU A 724 -67.45 -50.34 20.45
C LEU A 724 -68.81 -49.87 19.91
N GLY A 725 -69.87 -49.90 20.68
CA GLY A 725 -71.15 -49.28 20.32
C GLY A 725 -71.06 -47.79 20.13
N LEU A 726 -70.39 -47.09 21.05
CA LEU A 726 -70.09 -45.63 20.92
C LEU A 726 -69.30 -45.29 19.66
N TYR A 727 -68.28 -46.08 19.33
CA TYR A 727 -67.56 -45.95 18.10
C TYR A 727 -68.42 -46.12 16.87
N ALA A 728 -69.39 -47.14 16.85
CA ALA A 728 -70.23 -47.39 15.74
C ALA A 728 -71.33 -46.35 15.52
N GLU A 729 -71.81 -45.74 16.59
CA GLU A 729 -72.78 -44.63 16.56
C GLU A 729 -72.20 -43.25 16.22
N HIS A 730 -70.93 -43.03 16.38
CA HIS A 730 -70.34 -41.73 16.17
C HIS A 730 -70.12 -41.47 14.69
N GLU A 731 -70.78 -40.46 14.13
CA GLU A 731 -70.78 -40.12 12.70
C GLU A 731 -69.39 -39.95 12.07
N ALA A 732 -68.46 -39.39 12.81
CA ALA A 732 -67.11 -39.14 12.30
C ALA A 732 -66.20 -40.39 12.30
N VAL A 733 -66.55 -41.48 12.96
CA VAL A 733 -65.78 -42.74 13.05
C VAL A 733 -66.02 -43.60 11.86
N LEU A 734 -64.99 -44.09 11.21
CA LEU A 734 -65.07 -44.95 10.06
C LEU A 734 -65.40 -46.40 10.48
N SER A 735 -66.23 -47.09 9.70
CA SER A 735 -66.54 -48.52 9.87
C SER A 735 -65.37 -49.42 9.37
N THR A 736 -64.56 -48.91 8.51
CA THR A 736 -63.34 -49.58 7.96
C THR A 736 -62.13 -48.66 7.97
N PRO A 737 -61.11 -48.99 8.69
CA PRO A 737 -60.92 -50.17 9.57
C PRO A 737 -61.84 -50.16 10.80
N ALA A 738 -62.34 -51.34 11.18
CA ALA A 738 -63.26 -51.47 12.28
C ALA A 738 -62.59 -51.03 13.63
N PRO A 739 -63.37 -50.40 14.51
CA PRO A 739 -62.88 -50.07 15.84
C PRO A 739 -62.54 -51.33 16.67
N SER A 740 -61.48 -51.21 17.46
CA SER A 740 -61.01 -52.34 18.26
C SER A 740 -60.69 -51.89 19.69
N MET A 741 -60.80 -52.79 20.61
CA MET A 741 -60.41 -52.61 22.01
C MET A 741 -59.55 -53.80 22.47
N TYR A 742 -58.46 -53.45 23.14
CA TYR A 742 -57.46 -54.39 23.65
C TYR A 742 -57.25 -54.16 25.14
N VAL A 743 -56.97 -55.20 25.84
CA VAL A 743 -56.46 -55.18 27.19
C VAL A 743 -54.96 -55.21 27.08
N ASP A 744 -54.32 -54.19 27.49
CA ASP A 744 -52.82 -54.03 27.34
C ASP A 744 -52.06 -54.72 28.49
N SER A 745 -52.60 -54.58 29.74
CA SER A 745 -51.95 -55.15 30.91
C SER A 745 -52.92 -55.19 32.12
N ILE A 746 -52.63 -56.07 33.07
CA ILE A 746 -53.34 -56.11 34.35
C ILE A 746 -52.26 -55.84 35.42
N ASN A 747 -52.39 -54.74 36.13
CA ASN A 747 -51.46 -54.32 37.14
C ASN A 747 -52.17 -54.15 38.50
N GLY A 748 -51.95 -55.15 39.40
CA GLY A 748 -52.53 -55.12 40.72
C GLY A 748 -54.09 -55.18 40.67
N SER A 749 -54.72 -54.06 41.04
CA SER A 749 -56.17 -53.91 41.09
C SER A 749 -56.82 -53.27 39.87
N VAL A 750 -56.02 -52.98 38.83
CA VAL A 750 -56.54 -52.29 37.62
C VAL A 750 -56.17 -53.02 36.34
N VAL A 751 -57.05 -52.92 35.37
CA VAL A 751 -56.93 -53.39 34.00
C VAL A 751 -56.72 -52.21 33.10
N ASN A 752 -55.59 -52.13 32.40
CA ASN A 752 -55.25 -51.11 31.38
C ASN A 752 -55.83 -51.54 30.03
N ILE A 753 -56.57 -50.64 29.43
CA ILE A 753 -57.31 -50.86 28.16
C ILE A 753 -56.93 -49.79 27.20
N THR A 754 -56.69 -50.16 25.98
CA THR A 754 -56.52 -49.17 24.89
C THR A 754 -57.51 -49.55 23.75
N SER A 755 -58.23 -48.54 23.31
CA SER A 755 -59.09 -48.69 22.13
C SER A 755 -58.64 -47.85 20.99
N PHE A 756 -58.90 -48.32 19.77
CA PHE A 756 -58.56 -47.67 18.53
C PHE A 756 -59.78 -47.52 17.64
N GLY A 757 -59.87 -46.40 17.02
CA GLY A 757 -60.78 -46.08 15.96
C GLY A 757 -60.16 -45.23 14.89
N HIS A 758 -60.76 -45.07 13.77
CA HIS A 758 -60.21 -44.25 12.65
C HIS A 758 -61.26 -43.23 12.22
N VAL A 759 -60.76 -42.05 11.90
CA VAL A 759 -61.57 -40.95 11.33
C VAL A 759 -60.95 -40.55 9.96
N SER A 760 -61.81 -39.96 9.13
CA SER A 760 -61.41 -39.57 7.76
C SER A 760 -60.24 -38.53 7.68
N SER A 761 -59.96 -37.81 8.76
CA SER A 761 -58.91 -36.79 8.79
C SER A 761 -58.27 -36.73 10.17
N SER A 762 -56.92 -36.56 10.17
CA SER A 762 -56.12 -36.31 11.38
C SER A 762 -56.54 -35.06 12.17
N ARG A 763 -57.23 -34.11 11.53
CA ARG A 763 -57.79 -32.92 12.19
C ARG A 763 -58.95 -33.20 13.13
N ASN A 764 -59.76 -34.26 12.85
CA ASN A 764 -60.91 -34.59 13.63
C ASN A 764 -60.60 -35.54 14.80
N VAL A 765 -59.34 -36.00 14.91
CA VAL A 765 -58.96 -36.98 15.96
C VAL A 765 -59.20 -36.44 17.36
N TYR A 766 -58.84 -35.17 17.60
CA TYR A 766 -58.95 -34.61 18.95
C TYR A 766 -60.40 -34.37 19.38
N SER A 767 -61.21 -33.75 18.51
CA SER A 767 -62.67 -33.54 18.79
C SER A 767 -63.41 -34.85 18.98
N THR A 768 -63.25 -35.76 18.00
CA THR A 768 -63.94 -37.08 18.07
C THR A 768 -63.48 -37.91 19.29
N ARG A 769 -62.18 -37.87 19.63
CA ARG A 769 -61.71 -38.51 20.87
C ARG A 769 -62.37 -37.93 22.12
N SER A 770 -62.50 -36.60 22.20
CA SER A 770 -63.19 -35.92 23.31
C SER A 770 -64.67 -36.32 23.39
N ASP A 771 -65.37 -36.35 22.26
CA ASP A 771 -66.80 -36.74 22.19
C ASP A 771 -66.99 -38.17 22.62
N LEU A 772 -66.11 -39.10 22.15
CA LEU A 772 -66.14 -40.52 22.56
C LEU A 772 -65.84 -40.70 24.07
N LEU A 773 -64.94 -39.86 24.65
CA LEU A 773 -64.68 -39.90 26.08
C LEU A 773 -65.87 -39.40 26.90
N PHE A 774 -66.49 -38.30 26.47
CA PHE A 774 -67.75 -37.85 27.11
C PHE A 774 -68.86 -38.91 27.02
N GLY A 775 -69.04 -39.48 25.80
CA GLY A 775 -70.04 -40.58 25.62
C GLY A 775 -69.71 -41.83 26.47
N LEU A 776 -68.40 -42.16 26.61
CA LEU A 776 -67.95 -43.26 27.45
C LEU A 776 -68.27 -43.01 28.92
N LEU A 777 -67.95 -41.80 29.45
CA LEU A 777 -68.30 -41.45 30.83
C LEU A 777 -69.80 -41.49 31.09
N GLN A 778 -70.60 -40.98 30.17
CA GLN A 778 -72.07 -40.99 30.30
C GLN A 778 -72.62 -42.37 30.33
N ARG A 779 -72.26 -43.23 29.33
CA ARG A 779 -72.78 -44.59 29.24
C ARG A 779 -72.32 -45.52 30.37
N CYS A 780 -71.05 -45.33 30.81
CA CYS A 780 -70.57 -46.10 31.98
C CYS A 780 -71.34 -45.68 33.26
N ALA A 781 -71.73 -44.42 33.41
CA ALA A 781 -72.55 -43.97 34.53
C ALA A 781 -74.04 -44.59 34.44
N GLU A 782 -74.66 -44.54 33.27
CA GLU A 782 -75.97 -45.11 33.04
C GLU A 782 -76.03 -46.62 33.27
N GLN A 783 -74.98 -47.37 32.86
CA GLN A 783 -74.89 -48.79 32.99
C GLN A 783 -74.25 -49.31 34.29
N LYS A 784 -73.91 -48.35 35.16
CA LYS A 784 -73.28 -48.57 36.49
C LYS A 784 -71.96 -49.34 36.37
N ILE A 785 -71.15 -49.08 35.32
CA ILE A 785 -69.83 -49.59 35.13
C ILE A 785 -68.81 -48.66 35.86
N ALA A 786 -68.19 -49.24 36.88
CA ALA A 786 -67.19 -48.46 37.65
C ALA A 786 -65.89 -48.22 36.85
N LEU A 787 -65.51 -46.97 36.65
CA LEU A 787 -64.28 -46.61 36.03
C LEU A 787 -63.12 -46.35 37.05
N VAL A 788 -63.45 -46.26 38.32
CA VAL A 788 -62.49 -46.03 39.39
C VAL A 788 -62.82 -46.92 40.56
N SER A 789 -61.84 -47.52 41.21
CA SER A 789 -62.03 -48.25 42.48
C SER A 789 -62.35 -47.23 43.56
N ALA A 790 -63.41 -47.56 44.37
CA ALA A 790 -63.58 -46.85 45.62
C ALA A 790 -62.37 -47.09 46.52
N THR A 791 -61.64 -46.10 46.84
CA THR A 791 -60.55 -46.19 47.76
C THR A 791 -61.08 -45.91 49.16
N ASP A 792 -61.39 -47.02 49.91
CA ASP A 792 -61.67 -46.84 51.32
C ASP A 792 -60.39 -46.50 52.07
N ILE A 793 -60.27 -45.28 52.47
CA ILE A 793 -59.20 -44.86 53.35
C ILE A 793 -59.58 -45.12 54.78
N HIS A 794 -59.15 -46.27 55.35
CA HIS A 794 -59.24 -46.50 56.81
C HIS A 794 -58.11 -45.61 57.47
N LEU A 795 -58.59 -44.52 58.08
CA LEU A 795 -57.83 -43.81 59.05
C LEU A 795 -57.64 -44.61 60.32
N ILE A 796 -56.56 -45.36 60.42
CA ILE A 796 -56.14 -46.02 61.66
C ILE A 796 -55.57 -44.91 62.57
N GLN A 797 -56.34 -44.37 63.52
CA GLN A 797 -55.85 -43.52 64.58
C GLN A 797 -54.99 -44.40 65.51
N ASP A 798 -53.70 -44.16 65.45
CA ASP A 798 -52.76 -44.72 66.45
C ASP A 798 -52.96 -43.99 67.78
N PRO A 799 -53.37 -44.70 68.86
CA PRO A 799 -53.69 -44.02 70.15
C PRO A 799 -52.44 -43.53 70.94
N GLN A 800 -51.24 -43.70 70.42
CA GLN A 800 -50.05 -43.45 71.17
C GLN A 800 -49.09 -42.37 70.61
N ALA A 801 -49.50 -41.48 69.84
CA ALA A 801 -48.75 -40.29 69.57
C ALA A 801 -48.96 -39.22 70.62
N ARG A 802 -48.27 -39.35 71.76
CA ARG A 802 -48.21 -38.30 72.81
C ARG A 802 -47.43 -37.08 72.34
N ALA A 803 -48.02 -35.93 72.71
CA ALA A 803 -47.66 -34.55 72.50
C ALA A 803 -46.17 -34.15 72.50
N PRO A 804 -45.88 -32.97 71.99
CA PRO A 804 -44.53 -32.51 71.53
C PRO A 804 -43.72 -31.91 72.71
N ALA A 805 -42.49 -32.08 72.70
CA ALA A 805 -41.55 -31.20 73.42
C ALA A 805 -41.08 -30.06 72.55
N SER A 806 -41.32 -28.88 73.10
CA SER A 806 -40.86 -27.59 72.62
C SER A 806 -39.36 -27.42 72.68
N ASP A 807 -38.99 -26.42 72.03
CA ASP A 807 -37.76 -25.59 72.15
C ASP A 807 -36.46 -26.04 71.46
N ALA A 808 -36.05 -25.28 70.59
CA ALA A 808 -34.96 -24.36 70.60
C ALA A 808 -34.25 -24.16 69.27
N GLU A 809 -34.19 -22.88 68.98
CA GLU A 809 -33.08 -22.13 68.35
C GLU A 809 -32.59 -22.42 66.94
N ALA A 810 -32.83 -21.38 66.22
CA ALA A 810 -32.03 -21.00 65.05
C ALA A 810 -30.53 -20.80 65.42
N PRO A 811 -29.62 -20.87 64.49
CA PRO A 811 -29.14 -19.61 63.99
C PRO A 811 -28.93 -19.55 62.50
N ALA A 812 -28.91 -18.29 62.15
CA ALA A 812 -28.66 -17.62 60.92
C ALA A 812 -27.34 -17.95 60.26
N SER A 813 -27.39 -17.53 59.02
CA SER A 813 -26.32 -16.83 58.18
C SER A 813 -25.49 -17.67 57.22
N ALA A 814 -25.69 -17.20 56.03
CA ALA A 814 -24.64 -16.66 55.12
C ALA A 814 -23.74 -17.67 54.38
N VAL A 815 -23.74 -17.73 53.19
CA VAL A 815 -23.11 -16.91 52.11
C VAL A 815 -23.72 -17.27 50.76
#